data_f57e89f1c0af5f09b76402414f552313
#
_entry.id   f57e89f1c0af5f09b76402414f552313
#
_cell.length_a   1.000
_cell.length_b   1.000
_cell.length_c   1.000
_cell.angle_alpha   90.00
_cell.angle_beta   90.00
_cell.angle_gamma   90.00
#
_symmetry.space_group_name_H-M   'P 1'
#
loop_
_entity.id
_entity.type
_entity.pdbx_description
1 polymer ?
#
loop_
_entity_poly.entity_id
_entity_poly.type
_entity_poly.pdbx_seq_one_letter_code
_entity_poly.pdbx_strand_id
1 'polypeptide(L)'
;MKSYNYKRILTVSLLSMANIALLCGCYSNDYAVIHTEVNDAESLYNISCEKMEYRDPFIYVDKEKQAYYCPVVAAEGIKLFKSRDLNMWRDLGTVYNYGGLYSDYTYWAADMYKWKDNVYCIATAVSKNGVADDFTSQKCNTIFKGDYGPEGCVWPLNRDHVNLLPQADTQNIDGSLYVDESGTPWLVYCKEAATEITDKGYDAGIYAYKLNDDLTSTEGEPVHLFNGSSSQYACAVDVRDGKDVYIADAPMLWRDPASGNLICIWSHYSKQPGNDINKWYAIGQAVSRSGKIEGPWEHLGIINNYDGGHGCIFEDLSGNLKLAYHLNPSLSKNGNPHLVIKDISVKNGVLEKVAQEPAVFIEGKEEEVSLKKDITEYHLPVNIVFCDSYPGSVNVSMDQSNLQDLCDEYNIDRKTTYPLLPSASYSVADAVLGSDKLTGDIVFTFDGTVLDEDVQYLLPVKVNVSSDEKLELIDNPVYLIVSKPGRFEFNNLDQTKFKVLFCNSSRAYEHSNNGKGDVYLGETYNVRYLIDGVQDKGWYSNFQWWEPFVQNRSGVETGKDDYDYDFTEFHAFTGRRCAVSIIIDMQKSYDVASVGLLNRRPNNAGITDTKSVEFYVSDDAEFKFTPAKGIEAYDFSEYGNPSQNNWTKIAANENLAKGQSIQWCAVSEDQLLNHGSKGRFLKIRLLGTYDGSITLYSLSEIYVKELTKINY
;
A
#
# COMPACT_ATOMS: atom_id res chain seq x y z
N MET A 1 -43.69 21.34 25.05
CA MET A 1 -43.50 22.73 24.63
C MET A 1 -42.26 23.27 25.26
N LYS A 2 -41.16 23.31 24.59
CA LYS A 2 -39.97 24.13 24.89
C LYS A 2 -39.37 24.55 23.53
N SER A 3 -39.58 25.81 23.19
CA SER A 3 -38.99 26.49 22.07
C SER A 3 -37.51 26.73 22.35
N TYR A 4 -36.63 26.09 21.65
CA TYR A 4 -35.18 26.35 21.73
C TYR A 4 -34.74 27.30 20.60
N ASN A 5 -34.06 28.33 21.01
CA ASN A 5 -33.60 29.51 20.28
C ASN A 5 -32.83 29.20 18.97
N TYR A 6 -33.48 29.38 17.86
CA TYR A 6 -32.87 29.42 16.52
C TYR A 6 -32.12 30.72 16.20
N LYS A 7 -32.15 31.74 17.07
CA LYS A 7 -31.55 33.03 16.79
C LYS A 7 -30.04 33.13 17.02
N ARG A 8 -29.41 32.16 17.69
CA ARG A 8 -27.94 32.25 17.93
C ARG A 8 -27.11 31.52 16.84
N ILE A 9 -27.69 30.64 16.08
CA ILE A 9 -26.98 29.91 15.00
C ILE A 9 -26.94 30.73 13.71
N LEU A 10 -27.95 31.58 13.47
CA LEU A 10 -27.96 32.46 12.27
C LEU A 10 -26.97 33.62 12.34
N THR A 11 -26.56 34.06 13.54
CA THR A 11 -25.65 35.21 13.69
C THR A 11 -24.19 34.84 13.48
N VAL A 12 -23.82 33.57 13.74
CA VAL A 12 -22.45 33.10 13.51
C VAL A 12 -22.22 32.72 12.01
N SER A 13 -23.26 32.20 11.36
CA SER A 13 -23.19 31.92 9.91
C SER A 13 -23.23 33.16 9.03
N LEU A 14 -23.86 34.26 9.48
CA LEU A 14 -23.87 35.52 8.74
C LEU A 14 -22.56 36.31 8.90
N LEU A 15 -21.82 36.18 10.01
CA LEU A 15 -20.52 36.79 10.12
C LEU A 15 -19.45 36.05 9.30
N SER A 16 -19.57 34.74 9.16
CA SER A 16 -18.65 33.98 8.28
C SER A 16 -18.93 34.21 6.79
N MET A 17 -20.20 34.42 6.41
CA MET A 17 -20.55 34.73 5.02
C MET A 17 -20.27 36.19 4.64
N ALA A 18 -20.30 37.13 5.58
CA ALA A 18 -19.94 38.52 5.32
C ALA A 18 -18.44 38.72 5.08
N ASN A 19 -17.59 37.90 5.71
CA ASN A 19 -16.15 37.89 5.43
C ASN A 19 -15.78 37.21 4.10
N ILE A 20 -16.60 36.29 3.63
CA ILE A 20 -16.41 35.63 2.31
C ILE A 20 -16.88 36.54 1.15
N ALA A 21 -17.89 37.36 1.38
CA ALA A 21 -18.41 38.27 0.36
C ALA A 21 -17.53 39.49 0.07
N LEU A 22 -16.61 39.85 0.97
CA LEU A 22 -15.65 40.93 0.74
C LEU A 22 -14.38 40.48 0.00
N LEU A 23 -14.21 39.18 -0.21
CA LEU A 23 -13.04 38.59 -0.90
C LEU A 23 -13.28 38.29 -2.39
N CYS A 24 -14.48 38.51 -2.91
CA CYS A 24 -14.84 38.16 -4.29
C CYS A 24 -14.70 39.33 -5.29
N GLY A 25 -13.95 40.37 -4.99
CA GLY A 25 -13.91 41.54 -5.83
C GLY A 25 -12.51 41.98 -6.26
N CYS A 26 -11.71 41.15 -6.84
CA CYS A 26 -10.62 41.54 -7.76
C CYS A 26 -9.96 40.27 -8.33
N TYR A 27 -10.43 39.82 -9.48
CA TYR A 27 -9.67 38.89 -10.30
C TYR A 27 -8.62 39.68 -11.08
N SER A 28 -7.47 39.91 -10.47
CA SER A 28 -6.21 39.98 -11.21
C SER A 28 -5.51 38.63 -11.03
N ASN A 29 -4.72 38.19 -11.98
CA ASN A 29 -3.98 36.93 -11.96
C ASN A 29 -2.92 36.83 -10.83
N ASP A 30 -2.97 37.74 -9.89
CA ASP A 30 -2.13 37.73 -8.70
C ASP A 30 -2.88 36.98 -7.60
N TYR A 31 -2.31 35.87 -7.14
CA TYR A 31 -2.84 35.10 -6.03
C TYR A 31 -2.99 36.00 -4.79
N ALA A 32 -4.20 36.15 -4.31
CA ALA A 32 -4.44 36.81 -3.05
C ALA A 32 -3.78 35.97 -1.95
N VAL A 33 -2.65 36.41 -1.48
CA VAL A 33 -2.06 35.95 -0.23
C VAL A 33 -3.04 36.34 0.86
N ILE A 34 -3.80 35.40 1.38
CA ILE A 34 -4.68 35.66 2.54
C ILE A 34 -3.74 35.77 3.76
N HIS A 35 -3.30 36.98 4.07
CA HIS A 35 -2.75 37.25 5.36
C HIS A 35 -3.89 37.24 6.39
N THR A 36 -4.33 36.05 6.76
CA THR A 36 -5.06 35.89 8.01
C THR A 36 -4.05 36.11 9.12
N GLU A 37 -4.34 37.00 10.07
CA GLU A 37 -3.68 36.95 11.38
C GLU A 37 -3.79 35.49 11.83
N VAL A 38 -2.68 34.78 11.81
CA VAL A 38 -2.69 33.37 12.10
C VAL A 38 -2.95 33.26 13.59
N ASN A 39 -4.18 32.88 13.94
CA ASN A 39 -4.48 32.47 15.29
C ASN A 39 -3.64 31.22 15.58
N ASP A 40 -2.51 31.41 16.23
CA ASP A 40 -1.56 30.37 16.57
C ASP A 40 -1.79 29.82 17.98
N ALA A 41 -3.07 29.73 18.38
CA ALA A 41 -3.48 29.22 19.67
C ALA A 41 -3.02 27.79 19.89
N GLU A 42 -2.58 27.44 21.07
CA GLU A 42 -2.08 26.12 21.43
C GLU A 42 -3.10 25.01 21.19
N SER A 43 -4.39 25.29 21.38
CA SER A 43 -5.48 24.36 21.11
C SER A 43 -5.59 23.88 19.65
N LEU A 44 -4.93 24.52 18.71
CA LEU A 44 -4.87 24.14 17.30
C LEU A 44 -3.83 23.05 17.03
N TYR A 45 -2.89 22.85 17.95
CA TYR A 45 -1.88 21.80 17.89
C TYR A 45 -2.45 20.56 18.58
N ASN A 46 -3.23 19.79 17.85
CA ASN A 46 -4.04 18.68 18.39
C ASN A 46 -3.83 17.34 17.69
N ILE A 47 -2.87 17.26 16.78
CA ILE A 47 -2.55 16.05 16.03
C ILE A 47 -1.21 15.51 16.55
N SER A 48 -1.21 14.32 17.15
CA SER A 48 0.03 13.65 17.55
C SER A 48 0.73 13.02 16.34
N CYS A 49 2.01 12.71 16.46
CA CYS A 49 2.75 12.01 15.41
C CYS A 49 2.05 10.71 14.96
N GLU A 50 1.47 9.96 15.89
CA GLU A 50 0.71 8.73 15.58
C GLU A 50 -0.55 8.98 14.76
N LYS A 51 -1.11 10.19 14.81
CA LYS A 51 -2.27 10.61 14.03
C LYS A 51 -1.91 11.32 12.72
N MET A 52 -0.63 11.55 12.49
CA MET A 52 -0.13 11.98 11.20
C MET A 52 0.05 10.77 10.29
N GLU A 53 -1.07 10.24 9.81
CA GLU A 53 -1.17 9.01 9.02
C GLU A 53 -0.72 9.22 7.56
N TYR A 54 0.48 9.74 7.39
CA TYR A 54 1.10 10.01 6.09
C TYR A 54 2.43 9.27 5.96
N ARG A 55 2.81 9.00 4.71
CA ARG A 55 4.12 8.47 4.35
C ARG A 55 5.08 9.63 4.05
N ASP A 56 6.36 9.29 3.97
CA ASP A 56 7.43 10.10 3.39
C ASP A 56 7.54 11.48 4.07
N PRO A 57 7.72 11.52 5.40
CA PRO A 57 7.79 12.78 6.13
C PRO A 57 9.13 13.48 5.91
N PHE A 58 9.09 14.77 5.71
CA PHE A 58 10.24 15.66 5.77
C PHE A 58 10.03 16.71 6.86
N ILE A 59 11.06 17.05 7.62
CA ILE A 59 10.97 18.08 8.67
C ILE A 59 11.84 19.27 8.29
N TYR A 60 11.17 20.37 7.95
CA TYR A 60 11.82 21.67 7.80
C TYR A 60 11.86 22.40 9.15
N VAL A 61 13.06 22.81 9.58
CA VAL A 61 13.27 23.53 10.83
C VAL A 61 13.43 25.01 10.55
N ASP A 62 12.46 25.80 10.95
CA ASP A 62 12.52 27.25 10.84
C ASP A 62 13.08 27.86 12.14
N LYS A 63 14.39 28.08 12.16
CA LYS A 63 15.09 28.66 13.30
C LYS A 63 14.69 30.12 13.57
N GLU A 64 14.22 30.85 12.54
CA GLU A 64 13.77 32.24 12.69
C GLU A 64 12.41 32.32 13.39
N LYS A 65 11.51 31.39 13.03
CA LYS A 65 10.16 31.34 13.58
C LYS A 65 10.00 30.37 14.75
N GLN A 66 11.07 29.71 15.17
CA GLN A 66 11.06 28.71 16.24
C GLN A 66 9.93 27.69 16.02
N ALA A 67 9.88 27.11 14.84
CA ALA A 67 8.84 26.17 14.43
C ALA A 67 9.39 25.08 13.50
N TYR A 68 8.65 24.00 13.45
CA TYR A 68 8.88 22.87 12.54
C TYR A 68 7.73 22.78 11.55
N TYR A 69 8.04 22.42 10.33
CA TYR A 69 7.04 22.20 9.28
C TYR A 69 7.25 20.83 8.65
N CYS A 70 6.15 20.13 8.38
CA CYS A 70 6.15 18.83 7.71
C CYS A 70 5.23 18.89 6.50
N PRO A 71 5.76 18.96 5.28
CA PRO A 71 4.97 18.79 4.09
C PRO A 71 4.65 17.29 3.94
N VAL A 72 3.43 16.97 3.50
CA VAL A 72 2.99 15.61 3.24
C VAL A 72 2.15 15.57 1.97
N VAL A 73 2.19 14.46 1.28
CA VAL A 73 1.35 14.23 0.11
C VAL A 73 0.02 13.62 0.54
N ALA A 74 -1.08 14.26 0.18
CA ALA A 74 -2.44 13.84 0.43
C ALA A 74 -3.21 13.66 -0.88
N ALA A 75 -4.41 13.10 -0.81
CA ALA A 75 -5.24 12.85 -1.99
C ALA A 75 -5.58 14.13 -2.77
N GLU A 76 -5.74 15.25 -2.08
CA GLU A 76 -6.06 16.56 -2.66
C GLU A 76 -4.84 17.38 -3.11
N GLY A 77 -3.64 16.99 -2.69
CA GLY A 77 -2.43 17.75 -2.98
C GLY A 77 -1.36 17.64 -1.90
N ILE A 78 -0.46 18.61 -1.85
CA ILE A 78 0.54 18.70 -0.79
C ILE A 78 -0.05 19.52 0.36
N LYS A 79 -0.10 18.93 1.54
CA LYS A 79 -0.50 19.58 2.80
C LYS A 79 0.72 19.99 3.63
N LEU A 80 0.53 20.93 4.53
CA LEU A 80 1.56 21.31 5.50
C LEU A 80 1.06 21.21 6.92
N PHE A 81 1.92 20.66 7.73
CA PHE A 81 1.74 20.65 9.18
C PHE A 81 2.80 21.51 9.84
N LYS A 82 2.42 22.16 10.96
CA LYS A 82 3.31 22.97 11.80
C LYS A 82 3.36 22.38 13.20
N SER A 83 4.55 22.33 13.79
CA SER A 83 4.76 21.99 15.19
C SER A 83 5.67 22.99 15.87
N ARG A 84 5.59 23.06 17.22
CA ARG A 84 6.50 23.82 18.06
C ARG A 84 7.44 22.93 18.89
N ASP A 85 7.07 21.64 19.03
CA ASP A 85 7.70 20.71 19.96
C ASP A 85 7.99 19.33 19.36
N LEU A 86 7.67 19.12 18.06
CA LEU A 86 7.77 17.85 17.34
C LEU A 86 6.79 16.76 17.81
N ASN A 87 6.00 17.00 18.85
CA ASN A 87 5.06 16.03 19.39
C ASN A 87 3.64 16.30 18.93
N MET A 88 3.25 17.57 18.95
CA MET A 88 1.91 18.01 18.57
C MET A 88 1.95 18.90 17.33
N TRP A 89 1.09 18.58 16.39
CA TRP A 89 1.04 19.19 15.07
C TRP A 89 -0.30 19.89 14.84
N ARG A 90 -0.24 20.91 14.02
CA ARG A 90 -1.37 21.65 13.49
C ARG A 90 -1.44 21.48 11.99
N ASP A 91 -2.59 21.12 11.44
CA ASP A 91 -2.85 21.11 10.00
C ASP A 91 -3.03 22.56 9.51
N LEU A 92 -2.16 23.01 8.64
CA LEU A 92 -2.23 24.32 7.98
C LEU A 92 -3.02 24.29 6.67
N GLY A 93 -3.46 23.09 6.25
CA GLY A 93 -4.21 22.88 5.00
C GLY A 93 -3.32 22.57 3.81
N THR A 94 -3.98 22.48 2.65
CA THR A 94 -3.37 22.14 1.37
C THR A 94 -2.68 23.36 0.77
N VAL A 95 -1.43 23.18 0.42
CA VAL A 95 -0.57 24.23 -0.12
C VAL A 95 -0.43 24.17 -1.61
N TYR A 96 -0.50 22.98 -2.13
CA TYR A 96 -0.59 22.71 -3.54
C TYR A 96 -1.75 21.75 -3.78
N ASN A 97 -2.73 22.18 -4.56
CA ASN A 97 -3.89 21.40 -4.90
C ASN A 97 -3.71 20.82 -6.31
N TYR A 98 -4.00 19.52 -6.50
CA TYR A 98 -3.96 18.84 -7.81
C TYR A 98 -4.99 19.35 -8.83
N GLY A 99 -5.93 20.21 -8.42
CA GLY A 99 -6.88 20.83 -9.31
C GLY A 99 -6.28 21.91 -10.21
N GLY A 100 -6.88 22.15 -11.37
CA GLY A 100 -6.47 23.20 -12.31
C GLY A 100 -5.49 22.72 -13.36
N LEU A 101 -4.51 23.55 -13.75
CA LEU A 101 -3.62 23.31 -14.90
C LEU A 101 -2.77 22.03 -14.79
N TYR A 102 -2.58 21.53 -13.58
CA TYR A 102 -1.76 20.34 -13.30
C TYR A 102 -2.57 19.15 -12.79
N SER A 103 -3.83 19.06 -13.16
CA SER A 103 -4.70 17.90 -12.85
C SER A 103 -4.17 16.57 -13.40
N ASP A 104 -3.19 16.64 -14.32
CA ASP A 104 -2.61 15.49 -14.99
C ASP A 104 -1.47 14.83 -14.21
N TYR A 105 -1.12 15.36 -13.03
CA TYR A 105 -0.06 14.81 -12.18
C TYR A 105 -0.57 14.47 -10.78
N THR A 106 0.04 13.46 -10.19
CA THR A 106 0.08 13.22 -8.74
C THR A 106 1.51 13.44 -8.27
N TYR A 107 1.69 13.62 -6.96
CA TYR A 107 3.01 13.82 -6.38
C TYR A 107 3.28 12.79 -5.31
N TRP A 108 4.56 12.46 -5.14
CA TRP A 108 5.08 11.62 -4.07
C TRP A 108 6.18 12.38 -3.35
N ALA A 109 6.45 12.03 -2.10
CA ALA A 109 7.55 12.51 -1.28
C ALA A 109 7.83 14.01 -1.46
N ALA A 110 7.33 14.80 -0.53
CA ALA A 110 7.45 16.25 -0.58
C ALA A 110 8.45 16.73 0.46
N ASP A 111 9.59 17.23 0.02
CA ASP A 111 10.61 17.86 0.84
C ASP A 111 10.51 19.38 0.77
N MET A 112 10.82 20.08 1.86
CA MET A 112 10.74 21.55 1.94
C MET A 112 12.06 22.16 2.36
N TYR A 113 12.49 23.20 1.65
CA TYR A 113 13.78 23.86 1.87
C TYR A 113 13.66 25.37 1.78
N LYS A 114 14.39 26.09 2.63
CA LYS A 114 14.67 27.50 2.43
C LYS A 114 15.97 27.63 1.64
N TRP A 115 15.91 28.33 0.52
CA TRP A 115 17.08 28.69 -0.28
C TRP A 115 17.04 30.19 -0.57
N LYS A 116 18.03 30.91 -0.07
CA LYS A 116 18.02 32.38 -0.08
C LYS A 116 16.75 32.95 0.57
N ASP A 117 15.99 33.76 -0.14
CA ASP A 117 14.78 34.42 0.38
C ASP A 117 13.49 33.65 0.07
N ASN A 118 13.58 32.45 -0.50
CA ASN A 118 12.42 31.70 -0.94
C ASN A 118 12.33 30.33 -0.25
N VAL A 119 11.12 29.80 -0.21
CA VAL A 119 10.84 28.42 0.18
C VAL A 119 10.61 27.59 -1.09
N TYR A 120 11.20 26.42 -1.14
CA TYR A 120 11.05 25.47 -2.22
C TYR A 120 10.50 24.17 -1.68
N CYS A 121 9.65 23.53 -2.47
CA CYS A 121 9.21 22.16 -2.25
C CYS A 121 9.70 21.30 -3.41
N ILE A 122 10.43 20.24 -3.13
CA ILE A 122 10.83 19.23 -4.10
C ILE A 122 9.90 18.03 -3.91
N ALA A 123 9.31 17.55 -4.99
CA ALA A 123 8.46 16.37 -4.95
C ALA A 123 8.60 15.57 -6.25
N THR A 124 8.30 14.28 -6.21
CA THR A 124 8.24 13.45 -7.41
C THR A 124 6.92 13.67 -8.10
N ALA A 125 6.91 14.22 -9.30
CA ALA A 125 5.73 14.30 -10.16
C ALA A 125 5.53 13.01 -10.92
N VAL A 126 4.32 12.48 -10.87
CA VAL A 126 3.90 11.26 -11.58
C VAL A 126 2.76 11.61 -12.53
N SER A 127 2.97 11.41 -13.84
CA SER A 127 1.98 11.74 -14.85
C SER A 127 0.74 10.84 -14.74
N LYS A 128 -0.45 11.43 -14.75
CA LYS A 128 -1.75 10.71 -14.82
C LYS A 128 -2.15 10.35 -16.25
N ASN A 129 -1.59 11.02 -17.26
CA ASN A 129 -1.98 10.89 -18.66
C ASN A 129 -1.19 9.82 -19.43
N GLY A 130 -0.31 9.16 -18.81
CA GLY A 130 0.35 7.98 -19.34
C GLY A 130 0.21 6.94 -18.29
N VAL A 131 -0.38 5.84 -18.59
CA VAL A 131 -0.25 4.57 -17.88
C VAL A 131 0.35 4.75 -16.48
N ALA A 132 -0.49 5.13 -15.54
CA ALA A 132 -0.07 5.77 -14.30
C ALA A 132 0.68 4.88 -13.31
N ASP A 133 0.82 3.58 -13.52
CA ASP A 133 1.39 2.68 -12.52
C ASP A 133 2.34 1.63 -13.08
N ASP A 134 2.77 1.78 -14.29
CA ASP A 134 3.88 0.96 -14.71
C ASP A 134 5.18 1.76 -14.58
N PHE A 135 6.27 1.05 -14.55
CA PHE A 135 7.61 1.62 -14.57
C PHE A 135 7.93 2.40 -15.86
N THR A 136 6.97 2.56 -16.74
CA THR A 136 7.07 3.34 -17.97
C THR A 136 6.43 4.72 -17.83
N SER A 137 5.64 4.97 -16.76
CA SER A 137 5.12 6.30 -16.48
C SER A 137 6.27 7.25 -16.17
N GLN A 138 6.22 8.42 -16.75
CA GLN A 138 7.25 9.43 -16.48
C GLN A 138 7.11 9.89 -15.03
N LYS A 139 8.13 9.61 -14.24
CA LYS A 139 8.31 10.14 -12.89
C LYS A 139 9.52 11.05 -12.93
N CYS A 140 9.40 12.23 -12.38
CA CYS A 140 10.53 13.14 -12.32
C CYS A 140 10.48 14.02 -11.08
N ASN A 141 11.64 14.32 -10.54
CA ASN A 141 11.78 15.29 -9.47
C ASN A 141 11.44 16.67 -9.98
N THR A 142 10.49 17.31 -9.35
CA THR A 142 10.01 18.65 -9.66
C THR A 142 10.20 19.58 -8.49
N ILE A 143 10.33 20.86 -8.77
CA ILE A 143 10.43 21.88 -7.76
C ILE A 143 9.31 22.91 -7.89
N PHE A 144 8.73 23.28 -6.75
CA PHE A 144 7.79 24.37 -6.61
C PHE A 144 8.45 25.46 -5.79
N LYS A 145 8.30 26.70 -6.22
CA LYS A 145 8.81 27.86 -5.50
C LYS A 145 7.68 28.55 -4.77
N GLY A 146 7.92 28.94 -3.51
CA GLY A 146 7.08 29.83 -2.73
C GLY A 146 7.92 31.00 -2.18
N ASP A 147 7.26 32.00 -1.68
CA ASP A 147 7.94 33.11 -1.01
C ASP A 147 8.11 32.80 0.48
N TYR A 148 9.17 33.29 1.10
CA TYR A 148 9.40 33.18 2.52
C TYR A 148 8.85 34.42 3.22
N GLY A 149 7.64 34.31 3.78
CA GLY A 149 6.98 35.44 4.43
C GLY A 149 7.18 35.51 5.94
N PRO A 150 6.47 36.42 6.60
CA PRO A 150 6.62 36.69 8.04
C PRO A 150 6.23 35.49 8.93
N GLU A 151 5.44 34.55 8.43
CA GLU A 151 5.08 33.34 9.13
C GLU A 151 6.06 32.16 8.88
N GLY A 152 7.15 32.39 8.16
CA GLY A 152 8.13 31.38 7.78
C GLY A 152 7.85 30.86 6.39
N CYS A 153 6.91 29.97 6.22
CA CYS A 153 6.50 29.48 4.93
C CYS A 153 5.27 30.22 4.42
N VAL A 154 5.32 30.72 3.21
CA VAL A 154 4.19 31.40 2.57
C VAL A 154 3.51 30.50 1.57
N TRP A 155 2.26 30.63 1.55
CA TRP A 155 1.29 29.94 0.76
C TRP A 155 0.60 30.84 -0.25
N PRO A 156 0.13 30.28 -1.37
CA PRO A 156 0.43 28.97 -1.92
C PRO A 156 1.80 28.92 -2.55
N LEU A 157 2.40 27.73 -2.61
CA LEU A 157 3.54 27.51 -3.50
C LEU A 157 3.14 27.91 -4.93
N ASN A 158 4.09 28.46 -5.69
CA ASN A 158 3.85 28.80 -7.09
C ASN A 158 3.33 27.55 -7.81
N ARG A 159 2.27 27.72 -8.60
CA ARG A 159 1.69 26.62 -9.37
C ARG A 159 2.60 26.12 -10.50
N ASP A 160 3.56 26.94 -10.91
CA ASP A 160 4.51 26.55 -11.92
C ASP A 160 5.56 25.66 -11.28
N HIS A 161 5.55 24.38 -11.62
CA HIS A 161 6.62 23.45 -11.26
C HIS A 161 7.63 23.34 -12.38
N VAL A 162 8.87 23.10 -12.03
CA VAL A 162 9.95 22.87 -12.96
C VAL A 162 10.48 21.46 -12.76
N ASN A 163 10.54 20.68 -13.82
CA ASN A 163 11.23 19.39 -13.80
C ASN A 163 12.72 19.65 -13.68
N LEU A 164 13.34 19.14 -12.64
CA LEU A 164 14.73 19.41 -12.33
C LEU A 164 15.69 18.64 -13.20
N LEU A 165 15.30 17.45 -13.65
CA LEU A 165 16.17 16.58 -14.44
C LEU A 165 15.88 16.67 -15.94
N PRO A 166 16.87 16.37 -16.80
CA PRO A 166 16.69 16.34 -18.22
C PRO A 166 15.56 15.39 -18.63
N GLN A 167 14.83 15.73 -19.69
CA GLN A 167 13.71 14.93 -20.19
C GLN A 167 14.08 13.49 -20.58
N ALA A 168 15.35 13.23 -20.85
CA ALA A 168 15.88 11.89 -21.11
C ALA A 168 16.10 11.05 -19.84
N ASP A 169 16.10 11.67 -18.67
CA ASP A 169 16.31 11.02 -17.38
C ASP A 169 14.95 10.86 -16.66
N THR A 170 14.17 9.92 -17.13
CA THR A 170 12.87 9.56 -16.56
C THR A 170 13.03 8.49 -15.48
N GLN A 171 11.99 8.25 -14.67
CA GLN A 171 12.00 7.26 -13.58
C GLN A 171 12.91 7.66 -12.40
N ASN A 172 12.99 8.94 -12.12
CA ASN A 172 13.71 9.44 -10.97
C ASN A 172 12.74 9.96 -9.90
N ILE A 173 13.00 9.58 -8.65
CA ILE A 173 12.12 9.86 -7.50
C ILE A 173 12.91 10.37 -6.30
N ASP A 174 12.19 10.87 -5.30
CA ASP A 174 12.63 11.15 -3.94
C ASP A 174 13.86 12.08 -3.89
N GLY A 175 13.74 13.21 -4.57
CA GLY A 175 14.79 14.21 -4.61
C GLY A 175 14.93 15.01 -3.33
N SER A 176 16.13 15.08 -2.77
CA SER A 176 16.49 15.93 -1.64
C SER A 176 17.55 16.96 -2.02
N LEU A 177 17.50 18.14 -1.37
CA LEU A 177 18.48 19.20 -1.57
C LEU A 177 19.64 19.03 -0.58
N TYR A 178 20.85 18.99 -1.11
CA TYR A 178 22.08 19.10 -0.34
C TYR A 178 22.88 20.33 -0.77
N VAL A 179 23.44 21.08 0.17
CA VAL A 179 24.34 22.21 -0.11
C VAL A 179 25.71 21.86 0.40
N ASP A 180 26.68 21.84 -0.49
CA ASP A 180 28.07 21.50 -0.14
C ASP A 180 28.80 22.66 0.56
N GLU A 181 30.05 22.41 0.99
CA GLU A 181 30.87 23.39 1.72
C GLU A 181 31.22 24.63 0.87
N SER A 182 31.13 24.54 -0.44
CA SER A 182 31.33 25.69 -1.35
C SER A 182 30.06 26.52 -1.52
N GLY A 183 28.93 26.07 -0.96
CA GLY A 183 27.62 26.67 -1.13
C GLY A 183 26.94 26.24 -2.43
N THR A 184 27.42 25.19 -3.09
CA THR A 184 26.82 24.66 -4.31
C THR A 184 25.63 23.77 -3.95
N PRO A 185 24.43 24.01 -4.52
CA PRO A 185 23.27 23.16 -4.32
C PRO A 185 23.34 21.91 -5.20
N TRP A 186 22.91 20.79 -4.65
CA TRP A 186 22.85 19.49 -5.30
C TRP A 186 21.47 18.87 -5.09
N LEU A 187 20.91 18.28 -6.14
CA LEU A 187 19.77 17.37 -6.07
C LEU A 187 20.29 15.95 -5.88
N VAL A 188 19.99 15.33 -4.76
CA VAL A 188 20.27 13.92 -4.50
C VAL A 188 18.97 13.15 -4.71
N TYR A 189 19.01 12.10 -5.52
CA TYR A 189 17.78 11.41 -5.93
C TYR A 189 18.05 9.94 -6.23
N CYS A 190 17.02 9.15 -6.36
CA CYS A 190 17.15 7.78 -6.83
C CYS A 190 16.51 7.57 -8.21
N LYS A 191 17.13 6.67 -8.98
CA LYS A 191 16.53 6.06 -10.16
C LYS A 191 15.91 4.73 -9.75
N GLU A 192 14.66 4.53 -10.12
CA GLU A 192 13.96 3.29 -9.76
C GLU A 192 14.60 2.05 -10.41
N ALA A 193 14.48 0.92 -9.72
CA ALA A 193 15.02 -0.38 -10.11
C ALA A 193 14.59 -0.91 -11.49
N ALA A 194 13.55 -0.30 -12.08
CA ALA A 194 13.08 -0.69 -13.41
C ALA A 194 14.01 -0.27 -14.55
N THR A 195 14.90 0.69 -14.31
CA THR A 195 15.68 1.36 -15.36
C THR A 195 17.12 0.88 -15.46
N GLU A 196 17.65 0.28 -14.41
CA GLU A 196 19.03 -0.22 -14.39
C GLU A 196 19.07 -1.73 -14.16
N ILE A 197 19.90 -2.43 -14.91
CA ILE A 197 20.15 -3.86 -14.75
C ILE A 197 21.65 -4.03 -14.51
N THR A 198 21.99 -4.50 -13.33
CA THR A 198 23.36 -4.84 -12.93
C THR A 198 23.58 -6.37 -12.98
N ASP A 199 24.76 -6.83 -12.58
CA ASP A 199 25.03 -8.26 -12.37
C ASP A 199 24.21 -8.86 -11.22
N LYS A 200 23.63 -8.03 -10.34
CA LYS A 200 22.74 -8.43 -9.23
C LYS A 200 21.29 -8.55 -9.65
N GLY A 201 20.85 -7.84 -10.68
CA GLY A 201 19.47 -7.82 -11.16
C GLY A 201 18.98 -6.42 -11.49
N TYR A 202 17.70 -6.17 -11.31
CA TYR A 202 17.12 -4.83 -11.39
C TYR A 202 17.51 -4.04 -10.16
N ASP A 203 18.19 -2.93 -10.31
CA ASP A 203 18.87 -2.27 -9.24
C ASP A 203 18.61 -0.77 -9.26
N ALA A 204 18.04 -0.21 -8.22
CA ALA A 204 17.88 1.22 -8.08
C ALA A 204 19.25 1.87 -7.80
N GLY A 205 19.48 3.04 -8.38
CA GLY A 205 20.71 3.78 -8.18
C GLY A 205 20.49 5.10 -7.47
N ILE A 206 21.42 5.52 -6.61
CA ILE A 206 21.44 6.85 -5.99
C ILE A 206 22.41 7.74 -6.74
N TYR A 207 21.94 8.92 -7.08
CA TYR A 207 22.65 9.90 -7.90
C TYR A 207 22.60 11.29 -7.28
N ALA A 208 23.53 12.14 -7.66
CA ALA A 208 23.51 13.55 -7.35
C ALA A 208 23.77 14.40 -8.60
N TYR A 209 22.90 15.38 -8.84
CA TYR A 209 23.12 16.43 -9.84
C TYR A 209 23.43 17.76 -9.17
N LYS A 210 24.44 18.44 -9.67
CA LYS A 210 24.63 19.84 -9.34
C LYS A 210 23.47 20.66 -9.89
N LEU A 211 22.91 21.55 -9.06
CA LEU A 211 21.86 22.47 -9.46
C LEU A 211 22.46 23.85 -9.78
N ASN A 212 21.78 24.58 -10.65
CA ASN A 212 22.02 26.00 -10.80
C ASN A 212 21.60 26.78 -9.55
N ASP A 213 22.03 28.05 -9.48
CA ASP A 213 21.88 28.87 -8.27
C ASP A 213 20.41 29.25 -7.92
N ASP A 214 19.51 29.17 -8.88
CA ASP A 214 18.07 29.41 -8.66
C ASP A 214 17.23 28.11 -8.54
N LEU A 215 17.88 26.96 -8.47
CA LEU A 215 17.30 25.62 -8.32
C LEU A 215 16.32 25.23 -9.44
N THR A 216 16.46 25.76 -10.63
CA THR A 216 15.51 25.49 -11.73
C THR A 216 16.01 24.48 -12.76
N SER A 217 17.30 24.14 -12.72
CA SER A 217 17.91 23.17 -13.65
C SER A 217 19.16 22.53 -13.08
N THR A 218 19.53 21.39 -13.65
CA THR A 218 20.79 20.70 -13.37
C THR A 218 21.95 21.26 -14.19
N GLU A 219 23.18 21.12 -13.69
CA GLU A 219 24.41 21.48 -14.35
C GLU A 219 25.37 20.28 -14.48
N GLY A 220 25.88 20.04 -15.67
CA GLY A 220 26.84 18.96 -15.93
C GLY A 220 26.21 17.57 -16.02
N GLU A 221 26.99 16.56 -15.66
CA GLU A 221 26.57 15.17 -15.62
C GLU A 221 26.28 14.74 -14.18
N PRO A 222 25.38 13.76 -13.95
CA PRO A 222 25.11 13.26 -12.62
C PRO A 222 26.30 12.48 -12.06
N VAL A 223 26.52 12.61 -10.77
CA VAL A 223 27.43 11.74 -10.03
C VAL A 223 26.65 10.52 -9.55
N HIS A 224 27.06 9.33 -9.96
CA HIS A 224 26.53 8.08 -9.42
C HIS A 224 27.19 7.80 -8.06
N LEU A 225 26.41 7.66 -7.00
CA LEU A 225 26.92 7.38 -5.66
C LEU A 225 27.08 5.87 -5.48
N PHE A 226 25.99 5.13 -5.54
CA PHE A 226 25.95 3.67 -5.41
C PHE A 226 24.56 3.12 -5.79
N ASN A 227 24.46 1.80 -5.92
CA ASN A 227 23.22 1.10 -6.19
C ASN A 227 22.60 0.51 -4.92
N GLY A 228 21.30 0.20 -4.94
CA GLY A 228 20.59 -0.43 -3.83
C GLY A 228 21.22 -1.74 -3.38
N SER A 229 21.68 -2.57 -4.34
CA SER A 229 22.35 -3.84 -4.06
C SER A 229 23.78 -3.70 -3.51
N SER A 230 24.36 -2.50 -3.50
CA SER A 230 25.73 -2.27 -3.00
C SER A 230 25.84 -2.50 -1.49
N SER A 231 24.76 -2.34 -0.76
CA SER A 231 24.74 -2.62 0.68
C SER A 231 24.57 -4.10 0.96
N GLN A 232 25.46 -4.68 1.77
CA GLN A 232 25.31 -6.06 2.26
C GLN A 232 24.09 -6.26 3.16
N TYR A 233 23.46 -5.21 3.64
CA TYR A 233 22.27 -5.23 4.50
C TYR A 233 20.98 -5.17 3.68
N ALA A 234 21.04 -4.78 2.42
CA ALA A 234 19.89 -4.75 1.55
C ALA A 234 19.54 -6.17 1.05
N CYS A 235 18.26 -6.44 0.90
CA CYS A 235 17.76 -7.64 0.26
C CYS A 235 16.84 -7.28 -0.91
N ALA A 236 16.75 -8.18 -1.89
CA ALA A 236 15.82 -8.02 -2.99
C ALA A 236 14.38 -7.97 -2.47
N VAL A 237 13.60 -7.02 -2.95
CA VAL A 237 12.19 -6.86 -2.58
C VAL A 237 11.30 -7.80 -3.38
N ASP A 238 11.66 -8.08 -4.61
CA ASP A 238 10.90 -8.91 -5.55
C ASP A 238 11.86 -9.66 -6.50
N VAL A 239 11.30 -10.53 -7.34
CA VAL A 239 12.01 -11.18 -8.45
C VAL A 239 11.24 -10.90 -9.74
N ARG A 240 11.88 -10.25 -10.71
CA ARG A 240 11.33 -9.93 -12.01
C ARG A 240 12.13 -10.61 -13.12
N ASP A 241 11.47 -11.34 -14.01
CA ASP A 241 12.14 -12.07 -15.10
C ASP A 241 13.29 -12.96 -14.62
N GLY A 242 13.13 -13.57 -13.43
CA GLY A 242 14.15 -14.42 -12.80
C GLY A 242 15.35 -13.67 -12.24
N LYS A 243 15.27 -12.34 -12.11
CA LYS A 243 16.29 -11.49 -11.54
C LYS A 243 15.78 -10.78 -10.30
N ASP A 244 16.63 -10.66 -9.30
CA ASP A 244 16.35 -9.92 -8.08
C ASP A 244 16.05 -8.43 -8.38
N VAL A 245 15.19 -7.82 -7.57
CA VAL A 245 14.86 -6.40 -7.64
C VAL A 245 15.28 -5.73 -6.33
N TYR A 246 16.21 -4.80 -6.41
CA TYR A 246 16.68 -3.99 -5.29
C TYR A 246 16.17 -2.57 -5.42
N ILE A 247 15.55 -2.04 -4.37
CA ILE A 247 15.11 -0.65 -4.32
C ILE A 247 16.10 0.23 -3.55
N ALA A 248 16.07 1.50 -3.84
CA ALA A 248 16.69 2.56 -3.07
C ALA A 248 15.78 3.78 -3.13
N ASP A 249 15.28 4.22 -1.98
CA ASP A 249 14.35 5.35 -1.86
C ASP A 249 14.93 6.40 -0.91
N ALA A 250 14.42 7.63 -1.01
CA ALA A 250 14.66 8.73 -0.08
C ALA A 250 16.14 8.96 0.29
N PRO A 251 17.02 9.16 -0.67
CA PRO A 251 18.41 9.46 -0.37
C PRO A 251 18.51 10.90 0.19
N MET A 252 19.15 11.03 1.35
CA MET A 252 19.44 12.33 1.94
C MET A 252 20.90 12.40 2.37
N LEU A 253 21.61 13.46 1.97
CA LEU A 253 22.97 13.72 2.39
C LEU A 253 23.01 14.61 3.64
N TRP A 254 23.78 14.21 4.60
CA TRP A 254 24.07 14.99 5.79
C TRP A 254 25.57 14.95 6.10
N ARG A 255 26.16 16.11 6.42
CA ARG A 255 27.57 16.19 6.78
C ARG A 255 27.72 16.22 8.30
N ASP A 256 28.50 15.29 8.83
CA ASP A 256 28.89 15.34 10.22
C ASP A 256 29.85 16.50 10.47
N PRO A 257 29.46 17.52 11.25
CA PRO A 257 30.29 18.69 11.49
C PRO A 257 31.55 18.38 12.26
N ALA A 258 31.58 17.27 13.02
CA ALA A 258 32.72 16.90 13.86
C ALA A 258 33.82 16.17 13.05
N SER A 259 33.46 15.24 12.20
CA SER A 259 34.41 14.44 11.40
C SER A 259 34.62 14.95 9.99
N GLY A 260 33.67 15.76 9.46
CA GLY A 260 33.63 16.16 8.05
C GLY A 260 33.16 15.05 7.11
N ASN A 261 32.81 13.87 7.62
CA ASN A 261 32.26 12.79 6.81
C ASN A 261 30.93 13.20 6.16
N LEU A 262 30.75 12.83 4.92
CA LEU A 262 29.45 12.96 4.25
C LEU A 262 28.71 11.63 4.39
N ILE A 263 27.52 11.67 4.99
CA ILE A 263 26.69 10.52 5.25
C ILE A 263 25.48 10.60 4.32
N CYS A 264 25.22 9.53 3.58
CA CYS A 264 23.98 9.33 2.83
C CYS A 264 23.11 8.34 3.63
N ILE A 265 21.95 8.80 4.10
CA ILE A 265 20.90 7.89 4.53
C ILE A 265 20.01 7.58 3.34
N TRP A 266 19.47 6.38 3.30
CA TRP A 266 18.59 5.94 2.22
C TRP A 266 17.77 4.74 2.66
N SER A 267 16.64 4.53 2.04
CA SER A 267 15.73 3.44 2.40
C SER A 267 15.82 2.28 1.44
N HIS A 268 15.76 1.08 1.99
CA HIS A 268 15.81 -0.19 1.27
C HIS A 268 15.03 -1.26 2.06
N TYR A 269 14.86 -2.42 1.48
CA TYR A 269 14.37 -3.56 2.24
C TYR A 269 15.53 -4.34 2.85
N SER A 270 15.34 -4.79 4.09
CA SER A 270 16.28 -5.69 4.79
C SER A 270 15.51 -6.83 5.44
N LYS A 271 16.24 -7.86 5.84
CA LYS A 271 15.66 -8.97 6.59
C LYS A 271 15.14 -8.48 7.94
N GLN A 272 13.97 -8.97 8.32
CA GLN A 272 13.42 -8.72 9.65
C GLN A 272 14.36 -9.29 10.74
N PRO A 273 14.66 -8.57 11.80
CA PRO A 273 15.44 -9.12 12.92
C PRO A 273 14.80 -10.40 13.46
N GLY A 274 15.60 -11.46 13.55
CA GLY A 274 15.14 -12.77 14.00
C GLY A 274 14.30 -13.58 13.01
N ASN A 275 14.07 -13.07 11.79
CA ASN A 275 13.33 -13.75 10.75
C ASN A 275 13.96 -13.53 9.38
N ASP A 276 14.56 -14.56 8.81
CA ASP A 276 15.24 -14.49 7.51
C ASP A 276 14.30 -14.44 6.30
N ILE A 277 13.02 -14.75 6.49
CA ILE A 277 12.03 -14.85 5.43
C ILE A 277 11.36 -13.50 5.18
N ASN A 278 10.97 -12.81 6.26
CA ASN A 278 10.28 -11.54 6.16
C ASN A 278 11.26 -10.39 5.88
N LYS A 279 10.81 -9.46 5.06
CA LYS A 279 11.56 -8.27 4.67
C LYS A 279 10.84 -7.05 5.16
N TRP A 280 11.56 -6.17 5.83
CA TRP A 280 11.05 -4.90 6.30
C TRP A 280 11.71 -3.72 5.62
N TYR A 281 10.95 -2.64 5.48
CA TYR A 281 11.49 -1.37 5.04
C TYR A 281 12.43 -0.82 6.10
N ALA A 282 13.61 -0.38 5.69
CA ALA A 282 14.70 -0.03 6.58
C ALA A 282 15.43 1.22 6.10
N ILE A 283 16.11 1.90 7.01
CA ILE A 283 17.00 3.02 6.69
C ILE A 283 18.44 2.56 6.91
N GLY A 284 19.21 2.56 5.84
CA GLY A 284 20.65 2.31 5.87
C GLY A 284 21.47 3.59 5.82
N GLN A 285 22.77 3.45 5.99
CA GLN A 285 23.73 4.54 5.82
C GLN A 285 24.92 4.12 4.97
N ALA A 286 25.35 5.03 4.11
CA ALA A 286 26.64 4.97 3.42
C ALA A 286 27.44 6.23 3.75
N VAL A 287 28.75 6.09 3.92
CA VAL A 287 29.62 7.18 4.38
C VAL A 287 30.75 7.42 3.39
N SER A 288 30.88 8.64 2.94
CA SER A 288 32.05 9.13 2.24
C SER A 288 32.99 9.80 3.26
N ARG A 289 34.05 9.10 3.63
CA ARG A 289 35.05 9.64 4.58
C ARG A 289 35.90 10.76 3.99
N SER A 290 35.90 10.89 2.68
CA SER A 290 36.51 12.03 2.00
C SER A 290 35.72 13.32 2.17
N GLY A 291 34.46 13.22 2.62
CA GLY A 291 33.51 14.32 2.67
C GLY A 291 33.00 14.76 1.28
N LYS A 292 33.33 14.04 0.22
CA LYS A 292 32.95 14.39 -1.16
C LYS A 292 31.78 13.55 -1.65
N ILE A 293 30.97 14.12 -2.54
CA ILE A 293 29.84 13.44 -3.17
C ILE A 293 30.30 12.26 -4.03
N GLU A 294 31.43 12.37 -4.68
CA GLU A 294 32.00 11.29 -5.48
C GLU A 294 32.48 10.08 -4.65
N GLY A 295 32.51 10.21 -3.36
CA GLY A 295 32.91 9.13 -2.45
C GLY A 295 34.44 8.99 -2.28
N PRO A 296 34.95 7.76 -2.12
CA PRO A 296 34.24 6.47 -2.16
C PRO A 296 33.23 6.31 -1.02
N TRP A 297 32.15 5.55 -1.27
CA TRP A 297 31.08 5.30 -0.34
C TRP A 297 31.25 3.94 0.36
N GLU A 298 31.16 3.92 1.66
CA GLU A 298 31.26 2.74 2.54
C GLU A 298 29.90 2.49 3.22
N HIS A 299 29.30 1.31 3.02
CA HIS A 299 28.02 0.94 3.63
C HIS A 299 28.26 0.41 5.06
N LEU A 300 27.78 1.14 6.06
CA LEU A 300 28.14 0.91 7.47
C LEU A 300 26.99 0.40 8.34
N GLY A 301 25.90 -0.06 7.76
CA GLY A 301 24.84 -0.72 8.49
C GLY A 301 23.49 -0.02 8.37
N ILE A 302 22.57 -0.50 9.17
CA ILE A 302 21.18 -0.07 9.24
C ILE A 302 20.99 0.77 10.48
N ILE A 303 20.35 1.93 10.33
CA ILE A 303 20.02 2.81 11.46
C ILE A 303 18.58 2.61 11.95
N ASN A 304 17.68 2.12 11.08
CA ASN A 304 16.36 1.64 11.46
C ASN A 304 16.01 0.40 10.63
N ASN A 305 15.59 -0.70 11.27
CA ASN A 305 15.23 -1.96 10.62
C ASN A 305 13.91 -2.53 11.15
N TYR A 306 12.92 -1.68 11.36
CA TYR A 306 11.65 -2.07 11.94
C TYR A 306 10.48 -1.53 11.10
N ASP A 307 10.47 -1.91 9.83
CA ASP A 307 9.45 -1.58 8.85
C ASP A 307 9.08 -0.09 8.81
N GLY A 308 10.11 0.73 8.83
CA GLY A 308 10.00 2.18 8.75
C GLY A 308 11.12 2.77 7.92
N GLY A 309 10.79 3.71 7.06
CA GLY A 309 11.72 4.27 6.11
C GLY A 309 11.36 5.67 5.64
N HIS A 310 11.96 6.07 4.54
CA HIS A 310 11.91 7.41 3.98
C HIS A 310 12.35 8.44 5.03
N GLY A 311 13.64 8.33 5.45
CA GLY A 311 14.18 9.06 6.59
C GLY A 311 14.63 10.47 6.24
N CYS A 312 14.40 11.41 7.15
CA CYS A 312 14.89 12.78 7.11
C CYS A 312 15.71 13.06 8.37
N ILE A 313 16.98 13.45 8.22
CA ILE A 313 17.85 13.90 9.32
C ILE A 313 17.75 15.42 9.44
N PHE A 314 17.57 15.89 10.67
CA PHE A 314 17.57 17.32 10.96
C PHE A 314 18.06 17.61 12.36
N GLU A 315 18.55 18.83 12.61
CA GLU A 315 18.81 19.35 13.95
C GLU A 315 17.55 20.06 14.46
N ASP A 316 17.08 19.70 15.64
CA ASP A 316 15.97 20.39 16.29
C ASP A 316 16.35 21.84 16.69
N LEU A 317 15.39 22.60 17.19
CA LEU A 317 15.63 23.98 17.61
C LEU A 317 16.62 24.11 18.77
N SER A 318 16.88 23.02 19.48
CA SER A 318 17.87 22.95 20.56
C SER A 318 19.24 22.46 20.08
N GLY A 319 19.37 22.09 18.79
CA GLY A 319 20.61 21.58 18.21
C GLY A 319 20.81 20.07 18.39
N ASN A 320 19.80 19.32 18.82
CA ASN A 320 19.89 17.87 18.91
C ASN A 320 19.58 17.24 17.53
N LEU A 321 20.36 16.24 17.18
CA LEU A 321 20.16 15.52 15.93
C LEU A 321 18.96 14.57 16.03
N LYS A 322 18.07 14.62 15.06
CA LYS A 322 16.83 13.83 14.98
C LYS A 322 16.74 13.11 13.64
N LEU A 323 16.04 12.01 13.67
CA LEU A 323 15.58 11.28 12.48
C LEU A 323 14.06 11.25 12.48
N ALA A 324 13.44 11.76 11.43
CA ALA A 324 12.03 11.55 11.13
C ALA A 324 11.90 10.46 10.06
N TYR A 325 10.88 9.63 10.15
CA TYR A 325 10.55 8.61 9.15
C TYR A 325 9.08 8.20 9.30
N HIS A 326 8.52 7.50 8.33
CA HIS A 326 7.23 6.86 8.55
C HIS A 326 7.43 5.41 9.02
N LEU A 327 6.61 4.99 9.96
CA LEU A 327 6.43 3.59 10.31
C LEU A 327 5.34 3.00 9.43
N ASN A 328 5.58 1.84 8.85
CA ASN A 328 4.59 1.16 8.01
C ASN A 328 3.44 0.54 8.84
N PRO A 329 2.28 0.25 8.21
CA PRO A 329 1.11 -0.30 8.91
C PRO A 329 1.35 -1.58 9.69
N SER A 330 2.30 -2.41 9.26
CA SER A 330 2.61 -3.70 9.88
C SER A 330 2.97 -3.62 11.36
N LEU A 331 3.66 -2.54 11.76
CA LEU A 331 4.08 -2.29 13.14
C LEU A 331 3.34 -1.09 13.77
N SER A 332 2.35 -0.54 13.09
CA SER A 332 1.55 0.57 13.60
C SER A 332 0.35 0.07 14.40
N LYS A 333 0.13 0.61 15.58
CA LYS A 333 -1.05 0.30 16.42
C LYS A 333 -2.38 0.58 15.73
N ASN A 334 -2.40 1.51 14.76
CA ASN A 334 -3.61 1.94 14.07
C ASN A 334 -3.81 1.24 12.72
N GLY A 335 -2.86 0.40 12.29
CA GLY A 335 -2.89 -0.21 10.96
C GLY A 335 -2.66 0.78 9.80
N ASN A 336 -2.21 2.01 10.08
CA ASN A 336 -1.90 3.06 9.11
C ASN A 336 -0.44 3.49 9.22
N PRO A 337 0.21 3.94 8.14
CA PRO A 337 1.53 4.55 8.25
C PRO A 337 1.43 5.83 9.08
N HIS A 338 2.44 6.14 9.87
CA HIS A 338 2.45 7.39 10.61
C HIS A 338 3.87 7.93 10.84
N LEU A 339 3.94 9.21 11.17
CA LEU A 339 5.18 9.91 11.48
C LEU A 339 5.80 9.39 12.78
N VAL A 340 7.09 9.08 12.73
CA VAL A 340 7.94 8.79 13.90
C VAL A 340 9.13 9.74 13.89
N ILE A 341 9.44 10.32 15.05
CA ILE A 341 10.62 11.17 15.26
C ILE A 341 11.43 10.60 16.42
N LYS A 342 12.69 10.35 16.20
CA LYS A 342 13.62 9.77 17.20
C LYS A 342 14.90 10.59 17.33
N ASP A 343 15.50 10.54 18.51
CA ASP A 343 16.87 10.99 18.68
C ASP A 343 17.82 10.07 17.94
N ILE A 344 18.85 10.63 17.32
CA ILE A 344 19.91 9.90 16.68
C ILE A 344 21.25 10.51 17.08
N SER A 345 22.26 9.68 17.23
CA SER A 345 23.60 10.10 17.62
C SER A 345 24.64 9.72 16.59
N VAL A 346 25.76 10.42 16.64
CA VAL A 346 26.93 10.14 15.80
C VAL A 346 28.08 9.63 16.67
N LYS A 347 28.67 8.52 16.26
CA LYS A 347 29.84 7.97 16.90
C LYS A 347 30.91 7.63 15.87
N ASN A 348 32.10 8.16 16.05
CA ASN A 348 33.21 7.96 15.11
C ASN A 348 32.86 8.39 13.65
N GLY A 349 32.04 9.43 13.50
CA GLY A 349 31.63 9.96 12.20
C GLY A 349 30.66 9.07 11.42
N VAL A 350 29.88 8.24 12.12
CA VAL A 350 28.77 7.43 11.59
C VAL A 350 27.56 7.54 12.49
N LEU A 351 26.38 7.38 11.95
CA LEU A 351 25.13 7.37 12.72
C LEU A 351 24.99 6.07 13.51
N GLU A 352 24.58 6.18 14.74
CA GLU A 352 24.22 5.02 15.55
C GLU A 352 22.80 4.54 15.22
N LYS A 353 22.53 3.25 15.47
CA LYS A 353 21.18 2.70 15.32
C LYS A 353 20.21 3.43 16.23
N VAL A 354 19.04 3.77 15.72
CA VAL A 354 17.99 4.44 16.49
C VAL A 354 17.56 3.55 17.66
N ALA A 355 17.59 4.11 18.86
CA ALA A 355 17.04 3.43 20.01
C ALA A 355 15.52 3.35 19.91
N GLN A 356 14.98 2.17 20.06
CA GLN A 356 13.54 1.93 20.15
C GLN A 356 13.23 1.15 21.43
N GLU A 357 12.06 1.41 21.99
CA GLU A 357 11.59 0.62 23.13
C GLU A 357 11.13 -0.75 22.61
N PRO A 358 11.58 -1.85 23.20
CA PRO A 358 11.08 -3.16 22.85
C PRO A 358 9.57 -3.26 23.00
N ALA A 359 8.93 -4.00 22.10
CA ALA A 359 7.49 -4.22 22.12
C ALA A 359 7.18 -5.68 21.80
N VAL A 360 6.07 -6.19 22.33
CA VAL A 360 5.48 -7.45 21.89
C VAL A 360 4.63 -7.18 20.64
N PHE A 361 4.84 -7.97 19.62
CA PHE A 361 4.14 -7.86 18.35
C PHE A 361 3.39 -9.13 18.01
N ILE A 362 2.12 -8.97 17.61
CA ILE A 362 1.28 -10.03 17.04
C ILE A 362 0.78 -9.55 15.69
N GLU A 363 1.02 -10.35 14.67
CA GLU A 363 0.53 -10.06 13.32
C GLU A 363 -0.98 -10.26 13.26
N GLY A 364 -1.69 -9.21 12.81
CA GLY A 364 -3.13 -9.27 12.61
C GLY A 364 -3.49 -10.23 11.48
N LYS A 365 -4.45 -11.10 11.72
CA LYS A 365 -4.92 -12.02 10.71
C LYS A 365 -6.34 -12.50 10.95
N GLU A 366 -6.95 -12.92 9.88
CA GLU A 366 -8.20 -13.67 9.88
C GLU A 366 -7.91 -15.02 9.23
N GLU A 367 -8.15 -16.12 9.93
CA GLU A 367 -7.76 -17.44 9.48
C GLU A 367 -8.83 -18.50 9.78
N GLU A 368 -9.09 -19.35 8.80
CA GLU A 368 -9.98 -20.48 8.96
C GLU A 368 -9.20 -21.68 9.54
N VAL A 369 -9.66 -22.16 10.70
CA VAL A 369 -9.12 -23.36 11.35
C VAL A 369 -10.12 -24.50 11.24
N SER A 370 -9.85 -25.43 10.35
CA SER A 370 -10.69 -26.62 10.20
C SER A 370 -10.18 -27.78 11.05
N LEU A 371 -11.00 -28.22 11.99
CA LEU A 371 -10.66 -29.30 12.92
C LEU A 371 -10.84 -30.67 12.26
N LYS A 372 -9.84 -31.11 11.51
CA LYS A 372 -9.84 -32.42 10.83
C LYS A 372 -9.63 -33.61 11.75
N LYS A 373 -9.38 -33.37 13.02
CA LYS A 373 -9.19 -34.36 14.08
C LYS A 373 -9.94 -33.88 15.32
N ASP A 374 -10.22 -34.80 16.22
CA ASP A 374 -10.85 -34.46 17.51
C ASP A 374 -10.02 -33.42 18.27
N ILE A 375 -8.71 -33.55 18.23
CA ILE A 375 -7.78 -32.59 18.81
C ILE A 375 -6.90 -32.02 17.70
N THR A 376 -6.85 -30.69 17.63
CA THR A 376 -6.05 -29.94 16.66
C THR A 376 -5.28 -28.81 17.38
N GLU A 377 -3.97 -28.73 17.14
CA GLU A 377 -3.16 -27.62 17.65
C GLU A 377 -3.03 -26.52 16.58
N TYR A 378 -3.07 -25.28 17.04
CA TYR A 378 -2.87 -24.09 16.25
C TYR A 378 -1.87 -23.19 16.96
N HIS A 379 -0.87 -22.70 16.23
CA HIS A 379 0.21 -21.87 16.73
C HIS A 379 0.05 -20.43 16.25
N LEU A 380 -0.13 -19.51 17.18
CA LEU A 380 -0.14 -18.07 16.92
C LEU A 380 1.24 -17.48 17.26
N PRO A 381 2.02 -17.04 16.25
CA PRO A 381 3.35 -16.48 16.51
C PRO A 381 3.27 -15.16 17.27
N VAL A 382 4.17 -15.03 18.24
CA VAL A 382 4.38 -13.81 19.03
C VAL A 382 5.86 -13.46 19.02
N ASN A 383 6.17 -12.20 18.83
CA ASN A 383 7.56 -11.73 18.71
C ASN A 383 7.84 -10.56 19.65
N ILE A 384 9.05 -10.48 20.19
CA ILE A 384 9.57 -9.23 20.75
C ILE A 384 10.29 -8.51 19.60
N VAL A 385 9.87 -7.31 19.31
CA VAL A 385 10.42 -6.46 18.23
C VAL A 385 11.13 -5.23 18.78
N PHE A 386 11.85 -4.50 17.94
CA PHE A 386 12.62 -3.29 18.25
C PHE A 386 13.84 -3.54 19.14
N CYS A 387 14.30 -4.77 19.25
CA CYS A 387 15.55 -5.11 19.92
C CYS A 387 16.22 -6.33 19.26
N ASP A 388 17.53 -6.41 19.42
CA ASP A 388 18.31 -7.57 18.95
C ASP A 388 18.41 -8.66 20.04
N SER A 389 18.12 -8.29 21.30
CA SER A 389 18.02 -9.19 22.46
C SER A 389 17.17 -8.53 23.55
N TYR A 390 16.53 -9.34 24.37
CA TYR A 390 15.74 -8.87 25.51
C TYR A 390 16.09 -9.72 26.74
N PRO A 391 16.69 -9.14 27.78
CA PRO A 391 17.22 -9.90 28.92
C PRO A 391 16.16 -10.38 29.90
N GLY A 392 14.98 -9.76 29.89
CA GLY A 392 13.88 -10.08 30.79
C GLY A 392 13.11 -11.33 30.37
N SER A 393 12.18 -11.75 31.22
CA SER A 393 11.17 -12.77 30.90
C SER A 393 9.86 -12.10 30.50
N VAL A 394 9.22 -12.60 29.46
CA VAL A 394 7.96 -12.09 28.94
C VAL A 394 7.00 -13.26 28.81
N ASN A 395 5.85 -13.17 29.46
CA ASN A 395 4.74 -14.09 29.30
C ASN A 395 3.62 -13.41 28.52
N VAL A 396 3.20 -14.03 27.43
CA VAL A 396 2.08 -13.56 26.59
C VAL A 396 0.97 -14.58 26.67
N SER A 397 -0.14 -14.18 27.23
CA SER A 397 -1.31 -15.02 27.45
C SER A 397 -2.53 -14.47 26.72
N MET A 398 -3.46 -15.34 26.35
CA MET A 398 -4.73 -14.89 25.78
C MET A 398 -5.58 -14.17 26.82
N ASP A 399 -6.10 -12.99 26.46
CA ASP A 399 -7.14 -12.31 27.21
C ASP A 399 -8.51 -12.92 26.90
N GLN A 400 -9.09 -13.57 27.89
CA GLN A 400 -10.40 -14.20 27.73
C GLN A 400 -11.57 -13.29 28.15
N SER A 401 -11.29 -12.03 28.44
CA SER A 401 -12.34 -11.05 28.76
C SER A 401 -13.01 -10.52 27.49
N ASN A 402 -14.30 -10.23 27.59
CA ASN A 402 -15.08 -9.54 26.54
C ASN A 402 -15.08 -10.22 25.15
N LEU A 403 -14.81 -11.51 25.06
CA LEU A 403 -14.77 -12.23 23.77
C LEU A 403 -16.11 -12.17 23.02
N GLN A 404 -17.24 -12.16 23.74
CA GLN A 404 -18.55 -12.03 23.12
C GLN A 404 -18.74 -10.67 22.44
N ASP A 405 -18.37 -9.59 23.13
CA ASP A 405 -18.48 -8.23 22.55
C ASP A 405 -17.64 -8.09 21.30
N LEU A 406 -16.41 -8.65 21.29
CA LEU A 406 -15.53 -8.66 20.13
C LEU A 406 -16.08 -9.51 18.98
N CYS A 407 -16.73 -10.63 19.31
CA CYS A 407 -17.40 -11.47 18.32
C CYS A 407 -18.58 -10.72 17.69
N ASP A 408 -19.36 -10.01 18.50
CA ASP A 408 -20.49 -9.24 18.03
C ASP A 408 -20.05 -8.05 17.17
N GLU A 409 -19.00 -7.33 17.57
CA GLU A 409 -18.39 -6.26 16.78
C GLU A 409 -17.90 -6.77 15.42
N TYR A 410 -17.18 -7.89 15.40
CA TYR A 410 -16.75 -8.52 14.15
C TYR A 410 -17.92 -8.86 13.24
N ASN A 411 -18.95 -9.51 13.79
CA ASN A 411 -20.13 -9.90 13.02
C ASN A 411 -20.87 -8.69 12.43
N ILE A 412 -20.94 -7.58 13.15
CA ILE A 412 -21.55 -6.33 12.66
C ILE A 412 -20.72 -5.76 11.51
N ASP A 413 -19.41 -5.66 11.70
CA ASP A 413 -18.49 -5.07 10.71
C ASP A 413 -18.43 -5.90 9.43
N ARG A 414 -18.33 -7.22 9.56
CA ARG A 414 -18.23 -8.17 8.45
C ARG A 414 -19.55 -8.63 7.88
N LYS A 415 -20.69 -8.28 8.53
CA LYS A 415 -22.04 -8.75 8.19
C LYS A 415 -22.16 -10.28 8.19
N THR A 416 -21.55 -10.89 9.18
CA THR A 416 -21.57 -12.33 9.44
C THR A 416 -22.42 -12.62 10.68
N THR A 417 -22.60 -13.91 11.00
CA THR A 417 -23.37 -14.37 12.17
C THR A 417 -22.67 -15.53 12.86
N TYR A 418 -21.36 -15.49 12.94
CA TYR A 418 -20.61 -16.54 13.61
C TYR A 418 -20.91 -16.53 15.12
N PRO A 419 -21.29 -17.65 15.71
CA PRO A 419 -21.32 -17.76 17.17
C PRO A 419 -19.90 -17.72 17.73
N LEU A 420 -19.77 -17.20 18.95
CA LEU A 420 -18.51 -17.27 19.69
C LEU A 420 -18.12 -18.73 19.90
N LEU A 421 -16.84 -19.06 19.72
CA LEU A 421 -16.33 -20.40 19.98
C LEU A 421 -16.53 -20.78 21.46
N PRO A 422 -17.19 -21.91 21.78
CA PRO A 422 -17.42 -22.34 23.15
C PRO A 422 -16.09 -22.50 23.90
N SER A 423 -16.00 -21.96 25.11
CA SER A 423 -14.81 -22.05 25.95
C SER A 423 -14.40 -23.48 26.32
N ALA A 424 -15.34 -24.42 26.28
CA ALA A 424 -15.08 -25.85 26.50
C ALA A 424 -14.37 -26.54 25.34
N SER A 425 -14.35 -25.89 24.15
CA SER A 425 -13.79 -26.48 22.91
C SER A 425 -12.32 -26.14 22.69
N TYR A 426 -11.68 -25.40 23.58
CA TYR A 426 -10.26 -25.07 23.44
C TYR A 426 -9.55 -24.86 24.77
N SER A 427 -8.24 -25.07 24.76
CA SER A 427 -7.34 -24.63 25.79
C SER A 427 -6.19 -23.84 25.16
N VAL A 428 -5.55 -22.98 25.95
CA VAL A 428 -4.51 -22.08 25.47
C VAL A 428 -3.28 -22.23 26.36
N ALA A 429 -2.13 -22.44 25.74
CA ALA A 429 -0.83 -22.37 26.41
C ALA A 429 -0.15 -21.05 26.06
N ASP A 430 0.35 -20.36 27.07
CA ASP A 430 1.01 -19.08 26.94
C ASP A 430 2.33 -19.17 26.17
N ALA A 431 2.70 -18.09 25.47
CA ALA A 431 4.03 -17.93 24.91
C ALA A 431 4.98 -17.36 25.98
N VAL A 432 6.13 -18.01 26.16
CA VAL A 432 7.20 -17.53 27.05
C VAL A 432 8.39 -17.11 26.18
N LEU A 433 8.73 -15.84 26.27
CA LEU A 433 9.78 -15.17 25.51
C LEU A 433 10.83 -14.58 26.47
N GLY A 434 11.90 -14.03 25.90
CA GLY A 434 12.96 -13.35 26.65
C GLY A 434 14.27 -14.12 26.64
N SER A 435 15.29 -13.57 27.31
CA SER A 435 16.66 -13.98 27.16
C SER A 435 17.09 -14.00 25.68
N ASP A 436 17.45 -15.13 25.12
CA ASP A 436 17.83 -15.23 23.70
C ASP A 436 16.64 -15.65 22.80
N LYS A 437 15.43 -15.74 23.35
CA LYS A 437 14.24 -16.19 22.63
C LYS A 437 13.30 -15.03 22.37
N LEU A 438 13.45 -14.35 21.23
CA LEU A 438 12.59 -13.24 20.82
C LEU A 438 11.30 -13.67 20.12
N THR A 439 11.16 -14.95 19.82
CA THR A 439 9.97 -15.49 19.13
C THR A 439 9.40 -16.68 19.89
N GLY A 440 8.09 -16.84 19.84
CA GLY A 440 7.38 -17.97 20.43
C GLY A 440 5.97 -18.05 19.94
N ASP A 441 5.21 -19.03 20.41
CA ASP A 441 3.82 -19.22 20.01
C ASP A 441 2.91 -19.26 21.23
N ILE A 442 1.73 -18.63 21.10
CA ILE A 442 0.56 -19.00 21.88
C ILE A 442 -0.01 -20.25 21.20
N VAL A 443 -0.15 -21.34 21.94
CA VAL A 443 -0.62 -22.59 21.38
C VAL A 443 -2.08 -22.84 21.80
N PHE A 444 -2.96 -22.89 20.81
CA PHE A 444 -4.36 -23.27 20.99
C PHE A 444 -4.48 -24.77 20.72
N THR A 445 -5.08 -25.47 21.66
CA THR A 445 -5.48 -26.88 21.46
C THR A 445 -6.99 -26.91 21.39
N PHE A 446 -7.54 -27.17 20.20
CA PHE A 446 -8.95 -27.25 19.95
C PHE A 446 -9.48 -28.68 20.11
N ASP A 447 -10.63 -28.81 20.77
CA ASP A 447 -11.39 -30.07 20.90
C ASP A 447 -12.66 -29.97 20.04
N GLY A 448 -12.63 -30.62 18.88
CA GLY A 448 -13.76 -30.68 17.96
C GLY A 448 -14.91 -31.55 18.41
N THR A 449 -14.73 -32.36 19.46
CA THR A 449 -15.78 -33.28 19.91
C THR A 449 -17.00 -32.57 20.52
N VAL A 450 -16.78 -31.34 21.00
CA VAL A 450 -17.83 -30.51 21.64
C VAL A 450 -18.45 -29.48 20.70
N LEU A 451 -18.01 -29.44 19.43
CA LEU A 451 -18.53 -28.51 18.42
C LEU A 451 -19.61 -29.16 17.58
N ASP A 452 -20.61 -28.36 17.23
CA ASP A 452 -21.63 -28.79 16.28
C ASP A 452 -21.02 -28.88 14.87
N GLU A 453 -21.41 -29.89 14.15
CA GLU A 453 -21.04 -30.04 12.73
C GLU A 453 -21.69 -28.94 11.90
N ASP A 454 -21.03 -28.49 10.84
CA ASP A 454 -21.50 -27.45 9.90
C ASP A 454 -21.63 -26.04 10.52
N VAL A 455 -21.14 -25.81 11.72
CA VAL A 455 -21.10 -24.48 12.35
C VAL A 455 -19.68 -23.92 12.27
N GLN A 456 -19.57 -22.71 11.76
CA GLN A 456 -18.35 -21.91 11.85
C GLN A 456 -18.44 -21.01 13.09
N TYR A 457 -17.48 -21.16 13.98
CA TYR A 457 -17.38 -20.38 15.20
C TYR A 457 -16.28 -19.34 15.07
N LEU A 458 -16.45 -18.19 15.68
CA LEU A 458 -15.42 -17.16 15.74
C LEU A 458 -14.73 -17.17 17.10
N LEU A 459 -13.40 -17.16 17.10
CA LEU A 459 -12.57 -16.89 18.26
C LEU A 459 -11.78 -15.60 18.02
N PRO A 460 -12.21 -14.45 18.56
CA PRO A 460 -11.39 -13.26 18.63
C PRO A 460 -10.24 -13.50 19.60
N VAL A 461 -9.02 -13.17 19.20
CA VAL A 461 -7.83 -13.35 20.04
C VAL A 461 -7.29 -11.98 20.43
N LYS A 462 -7.33 -11.69 21.71
CA LYS A 462 -6.59 -10.60 22.37
C LYS A 462 -5.59 -11.17 23.33
N VAL A 463 -4.54 -10.42 23.65
CA VAL A 463 -3.51 -10.90 24.56
C VAL A 463 -3.20 -9.93 25.69
N ASN A 464 -2.70 -10.49 26.78
CA ASN A 464 -2.10 -9.78 27.89
C ASN A 464 -0.61 -10.08 27.90
N VAL A 465 0.19 -9.06 28.16
CA VAL A 465 1.63 -9.16 28.31
C VAL A 465 2.02 -8.94 29.76
N SER A 466 2.76 -9.88 30.33
CA SER A 466 3.38 -9.76 31.65
C SER A 466 4.89 -9.85 31.49
N SER A 467 5.62 -8.86 31.97
CA SER A 467 7.07 -8.81 31.89
C SER A 467 7.67 -8.13 33.13
N ASP A 468 8.95 -8.39 33.39
CA ASP A 468 9.71 -7.77 34.48
C ASP A 468 9.87 -6.26 34.28
N GLU A 469 9.86 -5.80 33.03
CA GLU A 469 9.91 -4.40 32.65
C GLU A 469 8.70 -4.07 31.77
N LYS A 470 8.31 -2.80 31.73
CA LYS A 470 7.19 -2.35 30.90
C LYS A 470 7.51 -2.54 29.41
N LEU A 471 6.77 -3.44 28.77
CA LEU A 471 6.76 -3.61 27.33
C LEU A 471 5.47 -3.05 26.74
N GLU A 472 5.60 -2.38 25.60
CA GLU A 472 4.43 -2.04 24.80
C GLU A 472 3.91 -3.26 24.06
N LEU A 473 2.60 -3.29 23.80
CA LEU A 473 1.95 -4.31 22.98
C LEU A 473 1.50 -3.67 21.68
N ILE A 474 1.93 -4.24 20.56
CA ILE A 474 1.39 -3.98 19.22
C ILE A 474 0.45 -5.13 18.91
N ASP A 475 -0.80 -4.95 19.32
CA ASP A 475 -1.86 -5.96 19.25
C ASP A 475 -2.73 -5.68 18.02
N ASN A 476 -2.47 -6.39 16.95
CA ASN A 476 -3.32 -6.34 15.76
C ASN A 476 -4.45 -7.36 15.90
N PRO A 477 -5.65 -7.08 15.38
CA PRO A 477 -6.78 -7.99 15.51
C PRO A 477 -6.48 -9.36 14.90
N VAL A 478 -6.66 -10.42 15.68
CA VAL A 478 -6.59 -11.81 15.23
C VAL A 478 -7.94 -12.46 15.40
N TYR A 479 -8.44 -13.05 14.32
CA TYR A 479 -9.72 -13.73 14.31
C TYR A 479 -9.55 -15.13 13.74
N LEU A 480 -9.88 -16.15 14.53
CA LEU A 480 -9.87 -17.55 14.10
C LEU A 480 -11.28 -18.00 13.84
N ILE A 481 -11.57 -18.40 12.61
CA ILE A 481 -12.86 -19.00 12.23
C ILE A 481 -12.71 -20.51 12.34
N VAL A 482 -13.19 -21.06 13.45
CA VAL A 482 -13.00 -22.47 13.80
C VAL A 482 -14.22 -23.26 13.37
N SER A 483 -14.00 -24.34 12.63
CA SER A 483 -15.07 -25.25 12.24
C SER A 483 -14.67 -26.72 12.41
N LYS A 484 -15.58 -27.54 12.85
CA LYS A 484 -15.46 -28.99 12.73
C LYS A 484 -15.82 -29.36 11.29
N PRO A 485 -15.02 -30.19 10.58
CA PRO A 485 -15.46 -30.74 9.32
C PRO A 485 -16.75 -31.50 9.55
N GLY A 486 -17.81 -30.87 9.11
CA GLY A 486 -19.12 -31.45 9.20
C GLY A 486 -19.43 -32.32 7.99
N ARG A 487 -20.63 -32.14 7.45
CA ARG A 487 -21.15 -32.86 6.30
C ARG A 487 -20.24 -32.83 5.08
N PHE A 488 -19.40 -31.79 4.94
CA PHE A 488 -18.55 -31.58 3.79
C PHE A 488 -17.07 -31.52 4.16
N GLU A 489 -16.23 -32.22 3.39
CA GLU A 489 -14.78 -32.07 3.45
C GLU A 489 -14.29 -31.31 2.20
N PHE A 490 -13.37 -30.37 2.40
CA PHE A 490 -12.86 -29.51 1.32
C PHE A 490 -11.34 -29.56 1.22
N ASN A 491 -10.81 -29.38 0.00
CA ASN A 491 -9.40 -29.16 -0.23
C ASN A 491 -9.19 -27.87 -1.02
N ASN A 492 -8.10 -27.15 -0.72
CA ASN A 492 -7.63 -26.07 -1.57
C ASN A 492 -7.03 -26.68 -2.85
N LEU A 493 -7.42 -26.15 -4.00
CA LEU A 493 -6.79 -26.50 -5.26
C LEU A 493 -5.52 -25.68 -5.45
N ASP A 494 -4.57 -26.28 -6.15
CA ASP A 494 -3.34 -25.60 -6.56
C ASP A 494 -3.62 -24.80 -7.84
N GLN A 495 -3.93 -23.51 -7.67
CA GLN A 495 -4.27 -22.63 -8.79
C GLN A 495 -3.12 -22.42 -9.76
N THR A 496 -1.86 -22.69 -9.38
CA THR A 496 -0.72 -22.56 -10.29
C THR A 496 -0.76 -23.57 -11.46
N LYS A 497 -1.60 -24.58 -11.34
CA LYS A 497 -1.86 -25.56 -12.41
C LYS A 497 -2.96 -25.16 -13.36
N PHE A 498 -3.67 -24.08 -13.07
CA PHE A 498 -4.76 -23.60 -13.89
C PHE A 498 -4.25 -22.84 -15.12
N LYS A 499 -5.15 -22.57 -16.06
CA LYS A 499 -4.86 -21.70 -17.22
C LYS A 499 -5.93 -20.64 -17.34
N VAL A 500 -5.54 -19.39 -17.51
CA VAL A 500 -6.50 -18.35 -17.90
C VAL A 500 -6.81 -18.50 -19.39
N LEU A 501 -8.07 -18.69 -19.72
CA LEU A 501 -8.53 -18.81 -21.10
C LEU A 501 -8.98 -17.47 -21.66
N PHE A 502 -9.61 -16.66 -20.86
CA PHE A 502 -10.26 -15.44 -21.31
C PHE A 502 -10.28 -14.38 -20.21
N CYS A 503 -10.08 -13.15 -20.62
CA CYS A 503 -10.35 -11.97 -19.82
C CYS A 503 -10.76 -10.84 -20.77
N ASN A 504 -11.96 -10.27 -20.60
CA ASN A 504 -12.43 -9.20 -21.47
C ASN A 504 -11.81 -7.84 -21.12
N SER A 505 -11.03 -7.74 -20.05
CA SER A 505 -10.34 -6.53 -19.66
C SER A 505 -9.03 -6.85 -18.95
N SER A 506 -7.90 -6.46 -19.53
CA SER A 506 -6.59 -6.63 -18.91
C SER A 506 -5.67 -5.49 -19.32
N ARG A 507 -4.99 -4.93 -18.34
CA ARG A 507 -4.03 -3.85 -18.58
C ARG A 507 -2.80 -4.29 -19.36
N ALA A 508 -2.51 -5.58 -19.41
CA ALA A 508 -1.45 -6.11 -20.28
C ALA A 508 -1.68 -5.79 -21.77
N TYR A 509 -2.91 -5.44 -22.13
CA TYR A 509 -3.30 -5.03 -23.46
C TYR A 509 -3.90 -3.64 -23.41
N GLU A 510 -3.15 -2.62 -23.75
CA GLU A 510 -3.71 -1.29 -23.95
C GLU A 510 -4.25 -1.13 -25.36
N HIS A 511 -5.45 -0.60 -25.43
CA HIS A 511 -6.06 -0.22 -26.68
C HIS A 511 -5.44 1.09 -27.17
N SER A 512 -4.83 1.06 -28.33
CA SER A 512 -4.26 2.27 -28.92
C SER A 512 -5.36 3.16 -29.50
N ASN A 513 -5.56 4.34 -28.92
CA ASN A 513 -6.44 5.40 -29.42
C ASN A 513 -6.12 5.89 -30.84
N ASN A 514 -4.96 5.53 -31.37
CA ASN A 514 -4.45 6.05 -32.62
C ASN A 514 -4.79 5.16 -33.83
N GLY A 515 -5.72 4.24 -33.71
CA GLY A 515 -6.10 3.33 -34.81
C GLY A 515 -5.02 2.32 -35.19
N LYS A 516 -4.00 2.15 -34.36
CA LYS A 516 -2.89 1.21 -34.61
C LYS A 516 -3.14 -0.19 -34.05
N GLY A 517 -4.32 -0.43 -33.47
CA GLY A 517 -4.66 -1.70 -32.86
C GLY A 517 -4.15 -1.82 -31.41
N ASP A 518 -4.44 -2.93 -30.78
CA ASP A 518 -4.06 -3.18 -29.40
C ASP A 518 -2.54 -3.39 -29.29
N VAL A 519 -1.94 -2.82 -28.25
CA VAL A 519 -0.52 -2.96 -27.94
C VAL A 519 -0.38 -3.86 -26.73
N TYR A 520 0.38 -4.93 -26.87
CA TYR A 520 0.76 -5.75 -25.73
C TYR A 520 1.85 -5.04 -24.91
N LEU A 521 1.54 -4.74 -23.67
CA LEU A 521 2.45 -4.04 -22.75
C LEU A 521 3.38 -4.97 -21.97
N GLY A 522 3.38 -6.24 -22.34
CA GLY A 522 4.21 -7.25 -21.69
C GLY A 522 3.54 -7.93 -20.49
N GLU A 523 4.34 -8.43 -19.58
CA GLU A 523 3.87 -9.26 -18.46
C GLU A 523 3.34 -8.45 -17.27
N THR A 524 3.51 -7.13 -17.27
CA THR A 524 3.07 -6.28 -16.17
C THR A 524 1.55 -6.30 -16.04
N TYR A 525 1.05 -6.63 -14.85
CA TYR A 525 -0.40 -6.73 -14.56
C TYR A 525 -1.18 -7.74 -15.42
N ASN A 526 -0.50 -8.76 -15.91
CA ASN A 526 -1.12 -9.80 -16.69
C ASN A 526 -2.14 -10.59 -15.87
N VAL A 527 -3.26 -10.97 -16.48
CA VAL A 527 -4.31 -11.74 -15.82
C VAL A 527 -3.81 -13.13 -15.32
N ARG A 528 -2.72 -13.64 -15.85
CA ARG A 528 -2.05 -14.88 -15.36
C ARG A 528 -1.58 -14.77 -13.92
N TYR A 529 -1.33 -13.57 -13.43
CA TYR A 529 -0.94 -13.35 -12.03
C TYR A 529 -2.04 -13.67 -11.03
N LEU A 530 -3.28 -13.88 -11.49
CA LEU A 530 -4.38 -14.33 -10.62
C LEU A 530 -4.28 -15.81 -10.20
N ILE A 531 -3.36 -16.55 -10.80
CA ILE A 531 -3.21 -18.00 -10.58
C ILE A 531 -1.73 -18.41 -10.46
N ASP A 532 -0.79 -17.48 -10.26
CA ASP A 532 0.65 -17.81 -10.21
C ASP A 532 1.15 -18.18 -8.81
N GLY A 533 0.31 -18.03 -7.79
CA GLY A 533 0.64 -18.32 -6.40
C GLY A 533 1.45 -17.22 -5.70
N VAL A 534 1.58 -16.03 -6.32
CA VAL A 534 2.40 -14.94 -5.81
C VAL A 534 1.52 -13.76 -5.42
N GLN A 535 1.22 -13.61 -4.14
CA GLN A 535 0.29 -12.60 -3.62
C GLN A 535 0.74 -11.15 -3.85
N ASP A 536 2.04 -10.92 -4.01
CA ASP A 536 2.59 -9.57 -4.21
C ASP A 536 2.48 -9.08 -5.66
N LYS A 537 2.18 -9.99 -6.58
CA LYS A 537 1.82 -9.66 -7.96
C LYS A 537 0.31 -9.44 -8.05
N GLY A 538 -0.14 -8.89 -9.13
CA GLY A 538 -1.56 -8.73 -9.30
C GLY A 538 -1.94 -8.29 -10.69
N TRP A 539 -3.18 -8.54 -11.02
CA TRP A 539 -3.81 -8.14 -12.23
C TRP A 539 -4.59 -6.84 -12.04
N TYR A 540 -4.57 -5.99 -13.08
CA TYR A 540 -5.50 -4.90 -13.22
C TYR A 540 -6.37 -5.09 -14.45
N SER A 541 -7.64 -4.76 -14.33
CA SER A 541 -8.47 -4.52 -15.51
C SER A 541 -7.93 -3.31 -16.27
N ASN A 542 -8.31 -3.17 -17.54
CA ASN A 542 -7.93 -2.00 -18.30
C ASN A 542 -8.42 -0.73 -17.59
N PHE A 543 -7.51 0.19 -17.36
CA PHE A 543 -7.71 1.40 -16.58
C PHE A 543 -8.63 2.40 -17.26
N GLN A 544 -8.62 2.39 -18.56
CA GLN A 544 -9.39 3.36 -19.33
C GLN A 544 -10.81 2.83 -19.48
N TRP A 545 -11.78 3.64 -19.30
CA TRP A 545 -13.22 3.51 -19.52
C TRP A 545 -13.58 2.91 -20.88
N TRP A 546 -12.61 2.21 -21.38
CA TRP A 546 -12.59 1.59 -22.66
C TRP A 546 -13.37 0.32 -22.57
N GLU A 547 -14.04 0.19 -23.59
CA GLU A 547 -14.65 -0.99 -24.09
C GLU A 547 -13.85 -2.23 -23.75
N PRO A 548 -14.51 -3.27 -23.29
CA PRO A 548 -13.91 -4.58 -23.31
C PRO A 548 -13.22 -4.80 -24.65
N PHE A 549 -12.09 -5.46 -24.66
CA PHE A 549 -11.33 -5.76 -25.86
C PHE A 549 -12.17 -6.07 -27.08
N VAL A 550 -13.28 -6.69 -26.84
CA VAL A 550 -14.13 -7.25 -27.87
C VAL A 550 -14.97 -6.21 -28.57
N GLN A 551 -15.29 -5.15 -27.91
CA GLN A 551 -16.23 -4.18 -28.44
C GLN A 551 -15.63 -3.30 -29.54
N ASN A 552 -14.35 -3.02 -29.47
CA ASN A 552 -13.63 -2.23 -30.47
C ASN A 552 -13.30 -3.00 -31.75
N ARG A 553 -13.80 -4.21 -31.86
CA ARG A 553 -13.46 -5.07 -32.97
C ARG A 553 -14.56 -5.06 -33.97
N SER A 554 -14.27 -4.53 -35.12
CA SER A 554 -15.15 -4.60 -36.25
C SER A 554 -15.49 -6.07 -36.52
N GLY A 555 -16.76 -6.45 -36.38
CA GLY A 555 -17.25 -7.79 -36.61
C GLY A 555 -17.81 -8.50 -35.40
N VAL A 556 -17.67 -7.95 -34.20
CA VAL A 556 -18.42 -8.43 -33.05
C VAL A 556 -19.78 -7.76 -33.07
N GLU A 557 -20.82 -8.52 -33.26
CA GLU A 557 -22.18 -8.02 -33.15
C GLU A 557 -22.51 -7.75 -31.69
N THR A 558 -22.75 -6.50 -31.36
CA THR A 558 -23.23 -6.10 -30.06
C THR A 558 -24.56 -6.78 -29.76
N GLY A 559 -24.69 -7.33 -28.55
CA GLY A 559 -25.91 -8.00 -28.11
C GLY A 559 -25.96 -9.51 -28.40
N LYS A 560 -24.91 -10.08 -29.00
CA LYS A 560 -24.68 -11.50 -28.96
C LYS A 560 -23.58 -11.79 -27.97
N ASP A 561 -23.94 -12.49 -26.93
CA ASP A 561 -23.06 -12.83 -25.81
C ASP A 561 -22.01 -13.86 -26.20
N ASP A 562 -21.22 -13.52 -27.19
CA ASP A 562 -20.15 -14.40 -27.58
C ASP A 562 -19.07 -14.55 -26.48
N TYR A 563 -19.09 -13.65 -25.47
CA TYR A 563 -18.07 -13.61 -24.42
C TYR A 563 -18.61 -13.37 -23.02
N ASP A 564 -19.91 -13.54 -22.82
CA ASP A 564 -20.54 -13.42 -21.51
C ASP A 564 -20.22 -12.10 -20.76
N TYR A 565 -20.20 -11.03 -21.49
CA TYR A 565 -20.25 -9.70 -20.92
C TYR A 565 -21.48 -9.00 -21.48
N ASP A 566 -22.05 -8.20 -20.63
CA ASP A 566 -23.27 -7.50 -20.99
C ASP A 566 -22.93 -6.25 -21.79
N PHE A 567 -22.98 -6.36 -23.10
CA PHE A 567 -22.83 -5.23 -24.00
C PHE A 567 -23.90 -4.16 -23.79
N THR A 568 -25.04 -4.50 -23.20
CA THR A 568 -26.08 -3.52 -22.92
C THR A 568 -25.72 -2.62 -21.74
N GLU A 569 -24.88 -3.09 -20.83
CA GLU A 569 -24.32 -2.30 -19.73
C GLU A 569 -23.15 -1.44 -20.19
N PHE A 570 -22.58 -1.77 -21.33
CA PHE A 570 -21.40 -1.11 -21.84
C PHE A 570 -21.73 -0.05 -22.88
N HIS A 571 -21.85 1.14 -22.42
CA HIS A 571 -21.80 2.33 -23.26
C HIS A 571 -20.64 3.19 -22.83
N ALA A 572 -19.49 3.04 -23.46
CA ALA A 572 -18.25 3.75 -23.16
C ALA A 572 -18.44 5.25 -22.93
N PHE A 573 -19.37 5.83 -23.65
CA PHE A 573 -19.65 7.26 -23.58
C PHE A 573 -20.69 7.65 -22.54
N THR A 574 -21.30 6.71 -21.83
CA THR A 574 -22.40 7.02 -20.89
C THR A 574 -21.99 6.85 -19.43
N GLY A 575 -20.74 6.51 -19.14
CA GLY A 575 -20.25 6.30 -17.78
C GLY A 575 -20.85 5.06 -17.09
N ARG A 576 -21.48 4.15 -17.85
CA ARG A 576 -21.96 2.88 -17.30
C ARG A 576 -20.79 1.91 -17.14
N ARG A 577 -20.83 1.15 -16.06
CA ARG A 577 -19.83 0.15 -15.73
C ARG A 577 -20.14 -1.13 -16.46
N CYS A 578 -19.14 -1.76 -17.05
CA CYS A 578 -19.29 -3.12 -17.55
C CYS A 578 -18.75 -4.14 -16.53
N ALA A 579 -19.35 -5.32 -16.53
CA ALA A 579 -18.81 -6.46 -15.83
C ALA A 579 -17.50 -6.89 -16.50
N VAL A 580 -16.52 -7.24 -15.68
CA VAL A 580 -15.29 -7.88 -16.15
C VAL A 580 -15.44 -9.37 -15.96
N SER A 581 -15.29 -10.13 -17.06
CA SER A 581 -15.37 -11.59 -17.04
C SER A 581 -14.00 -12.19 -17.24
N ILE A 582 -13.66 -13.16 -16.36
CA ILE A 582 -12.43 -13.96 -16.42
C ILE A 582 -12.85 -15.41 -16.49
N ILE A 583 -12.27 -16.18 -17.40
CA ILE A 583 -12.52 -17.61 -17.52
C ILE A 583 -11.22 -18.37 -17.33
N ILE A 584 -11.26 -19.35 -16.44
CA ILE A 584 -10.14 -20.17 -16.04
C ILE A 584 -10.45 -21.64 -16.37
N ASP A 585 -9.51 -22.32 -16.99
CA ASP A 585 -9.51 -23.77 -17.12
C ASP A 585 -8.77 -24.37 -15.91
N MET A 586 -9.49 -25.03 -15.06
CA MET A 586 -8.95 -25.74 -13.90
C MET A 586 -8.27 -27.07 -14.26
N GLN A 587 -8.18 -27.40 -15.55
CA GLN A 587 -7.55 -28.57 -16.18
C GLN A 587 -8.29 -29.90 -15.98
N LYS A 588 -9.14 -30.02 -15.01
CA LYS A 588 -10.09 -31.11 -14.82
C LYS A 588 -11.36 -30.63 -14.16
N SER A 589 -12.41 -31.44 -14.19
CA SER A 589 -13.66 -31.14 -13.52
C SER A 589 -13.52 -31.32 -12.01
N TYR A 590 -13.97 -30.30 -11.24
CA TYR A 590 -14.01 -30.29 -9.77
C TYR A 590 -15.40 -29.92 -9.30
N ASP A 591 -15.81 -30.48 -8.17
CA ASP A 591 -16.94 -29.96 -7.39
C ASP A 591 -16.46 -28.74 -6.61
N VAL A 592 -16.69 -27.56 -7.15
CA VAL A 592 -16.24 -26.29 -6.53
C VAL A 592 -17.06 -26.00 -5.28
N ALA A 593 -16.40 -25.89 -4.14
CA ALA A 593 -17.05 -25.60 -2.86
C ALA A 593 -17.03 -24.12 -2.51
N SER A 594 -15.98 -23.42 -2.84
CA SER A 594 -15.88 -21.98 -2.69
C SER A 594 -14.83 -21.39 -3.61
N VAL A 595 -14.99 -20.10 -3.92
CA VAL A 595 -13.99 -19.33 -4.67
C VAL A 595 -13.55 -18.14 -3.82
N GLY A 596 -12.27 -17.99 -3.63
CA GLY A 596 -11.65 -16.91 -2.89
C GLY A 596 -11.04 -15.87 -3.82
N LEU A 597 -11.24 -14.61 -3.52
CA LEU A 597 -10.59 -13.50 -4.19
C LEU A 597 -9.69 -12.77 -3.20
N LEU A 598 -8.46 -12.51 -3.61
CA LEU A 598 -7.53 -11.65 -2.88
C LEU A 598 -7.36 -10.34 -3.64
N ASN A 599 -7.75 -9.23 -3.02
CA ASN A 599 -7.51 -7.92 -3.60
C ASN A 599 -5.99 -7.64 -3.62
N ARG A 600 -5.53 -6.96 -4.65
CA ARG A 600 -4.13 -6.60 -4.76
C ARG A 600 -3.74 -5.65 -3.62
N ARG A 601 -2.54 -5.84 -3.05
CA ARG A 601 -1.95 -4.88 -2.10
C ARG A 601 -1.72 -3.55 -2.81
N PRO A 602 -2.44 -2.50 -2.43
CA PRO A 602 -2.41 -1.27 -3.19
C PRO A 602 -1.56 -0.22 -2.53
N ASN A 603 -1.03 0.60 -3.38
CA ASN A 603 -0.74 1.97 -3.03
C ASN A 603 -2.00 2.86 -2.99
N ASN A 604 -3.20 2.32 -3.20
CA ASN A 604 -4.45 3.09 -3.32
C ASN A 604 -5.55 2.47 -2.45
N ALA A 605 -5.66 2.91 -1.22
CA ALA A 605 -6.80 2.87 -0.28
C ALA A 605 -8.07 2.02 -0.61
N GLY A 606 -7.93 0.86 -1.27
CA GLY A 606 -9.03 -0.07 -1.52
C GLY A 606 -10.17 0.44 -2.43
N ILE A 607 -9.95 1.49 -3.21
CA ILE A 607 -10.96 2.01 -4.14
C ILE A 607 -11.20 1.08 -5.33
N THR A 608 -10.18 0.32 -5.72
CA THR A 608 -10.22 -0.67 -6.81
C THR A 608 -10.60 -2.07 -6.35
N ASP A 609 -10.83 -2.25 -5.04
CA ASP A 609 -11.24 -3.52 -4.49
C ASP A 609 -12.58 -3.95 -5.08
N THR A 610 -12.69 -5.22 -5.40
CA THR A 610 -13.93 -5.79 -5.90
C THR A 610 -14.98 -5.77 -4.79
N LYS A 611 -16.14 -5.20 -5.09
CA LYS A 611 -17.27 -5.13 -4.16
C LYS A 611 -18.31 -6.21 -4.44
N SER A 612 -18.59 -6.47 -5.72
CA SER A 612 -19.58 -7.47 -6.11
C SER A 612 -19.06 -8.40 -7.20
N VAL A 613 -19.39 -9.68 -7.07
CA VAL A 613 -18.90 -10.75 -7.94
C VAL A 613 -19.90 -11.88 -8.07
N GLU A 614 -19.87 -12.56 -9.20
CA GLU A 614 -20.56 -13.82 -9.45
C GLU A 614 -19.60 -14.87 -9.97
N PHE A 615 -19.85 -16.14 -9.61
CA PHE A 615 -19.07 -17.27 -10.03
C PHE A 615 -19.93 -18.32 -10.72
N TYR A 616 -19.41 -18.87 -11.80
CA TYR A 616 -20.07 -19.87 -12.61
C TYR A 616 -19.10 -20.99 -12.96
N VAL A 617 -19.62 -22.19 -13.12
CA VAL A 617 -18.85 -23.34 -13.64
C VAL A 617 -19.51 -23.92 -14.88
N SER A 618 -18.69 -24.56 -15.69
CA SER A 618 -19.12 -25.38 -16.81
C SER A 618 -18.21 -26.58 -16.98
N ASP A 619 -18.78 -27.71 -17.38
CA ASP A 619 -18.04 -28.95 -17.74
C ASP A 619 -18.16 -29.27 -19.22
N ASP A 620 -18.55 -28.27 -20.01
CA ASP A 620 -18.72 -28.41 -21.43
C ASP A 620 -17.36 -28.63 -22.13
N ALA A 621 -17.18 -29.77 -22.78
CA ALA A 621 -15.90 -30.15 -23.36
C ALA A 621 -15.60 -29.49 -24.71
N GLU A 622 -16.63 -28.98 -25.38
CA GLU A 622 -16.50 -28.36 -26.70
C GLU A 622 -16.65 -26.83 -26.63
N PHE A 623 -15.58 -26.18 -26.25
CA PHE A 623 -15.51 -24.74 -26.29
C PHE A 623 -15.43 -24.21 -27.72
N LYS A 624 -16.41 -23.49 -28.18
CA LYS A 624 -16.39 -22.80 -29.48
C LYS A 624 -16.06 -21.35 -29.30
N PHE A 625 -14.80 -21.01 -29.42
CA PHE A 625 -14.29 -19.66 -29.23
C PHE A 625 -13.52 -19.17 -30.44
N THR A 626 -13.85 -17.99 -30.91
CA THR A 626 -13.02 -17.29 -31.89
C THR A 626 -12.26 -16.18 -31.18
N PRO A 627 -10.94 -16.28 -31.04
CA PRO A 627 -10.16 -15.28 -30.36
C PRO A 627 -10.35 -13.92 -30.99
N ALA A 628 -10.55 -12.92 -30.19
CA ALA A 628 -10.49 -11.55 -30.66
C ALA A 628 -9.01 -11.15 -30.87
N LYS A 629 -8.75 -10.30 -31.84
CA LYS A 629 -7.38 -9.83 -32.13
C LYS A 629 -6.75 -9.21 -30.91
N GLY A 630 -5.51 -9.56 -30.60
CA GLY A 630 -4.76 -9.06 -29.44
C GLY A 630 -4.94 -9.88 -28.17
N ILE A 631 -5.77 -10.93 -28.19
CA ILE A 631 -5.93 -11.89 -27.09
C ILE A 631 -5.16 -13.19 -27.36
N GLU A 632 -4.56 -13.31 -28.50
CA GLU A 632 -3.82 -14.50 -28.94
C GLU A 632 -2.68 -14.87 -27.98
N ALA A 633 -2.19 -13.93 -27.20
CA ALA A 633 -1.18 -14.19 -26.17
C ALA A 633 -1.68 -15.09 -25.03
N TYR A 634 -2.98 -15.27 -24.89
CA TYR A 634 -3.56 -16.18 -23.89
C TYR A 634 -3.80 -17.59 -24.43
N ASP A 635 -3.36 -17.88 -25.64
CA ASP A 635 -3.50 -19.20 -26.27
C ASP A 635 -4.94 -19.73 -26.31
N PHE A 636 -5.81 -18.91 -26.84
CA PHE A 636 -7.24 -19.25 -26.99
C PHE A 636 -7.50 -20.20 -28.17
N SER A 637 -6.48 -20.53 -28.95
CA SER A 637 -6.63 -21.32 -30.18
C SER A 637 -7.17 -22.73 -29.97
N GLU A 638 -6.99 -23.29 -28.77
CA GLU A 638 -7.47 -24.61 -28.40
C GLU A 638 -8.95 -24.64 -27.96
N TYR A 639 -9.56 -23.46 -27.76
CA TYR A 639 -10.88 -23.35 -27.13
C TYR A 639 -11.88 -22.68 -28.08
N GLY A 640 -13.12 -23.06 -27.94
CA GLY A 640 -14.23 -22.43 -28.65
C GLY A 640 -14.73 -21.17 -27.93
N ASN A 641 -15.87 -20.64 -28.36
CA ASN A 641 -16.52 -19.50 -27.73
C ASN A 641 -17.05 -19.84 -26.33
N PRO A 642 -16.53 -19.23 -25.26
CA PRO A 642 -16.96 -19.57 -23.90
C PRO A 642 -18.39 -19.18 -23.57
N SER A 643 -19.02 -18.28 -24.32
CA SER A 643 -20.41 -17.91 -24.09
C SER A 643 -21.41 -18.99 -24.54
N GLN A 644 -20.98 -19.89 -25.39
CA GLN A 644 -21.82 -20.98 -25.88
C GLN A 644 -21.88 -22.18 -24.93
N ASN A 645 -21.09 -22.16 -23.87
CA ASN A 645 -21.11 -23.18 -22.84
C ASN A 645 -22.31 -23.01 -21.90
N ASN A 646 -22.79 -24.12 -21.38
CA ASN A 646 -23.79 -24.13 -20.34
C ASN A 646 -23.13 -23.73 -19.01
N TRP A 647 -23.39 -22.51 -18.57
CA TRP A 647 -22.87 -21.98 -17.32
C TRP A 647 -23.85 -22.16 -16.18
N THR A 648 -23.39 -22.78 -15.09
CA THR A 648 -24.14 -22.89 -13.84
C THR A 648 -23.60 -21.88 -12.84
N LYS A 649 -24.45 -20.98 -12.35
CA LYS A 649 -24.08 -20.06 -11.26
C LYS A 649 -23.92 -20.84 -9.97
N ILE A 650 -22.77 -20.69 -9.30
CA ILE A 650 -22.44 -21.44 -8.10
C ILE A 650 -22.37 -20.57 -6.85
N ALA A 651 -21.95 -19.32 -7.00
CA ALA A 651 -21.89 -18.38 -5.89
C ALA A 651 -22.01 -16.93 -6.38
N ALA A 652 -22.37 -16.04 -5.47
CA ALA A 652 -22.32 -14.60 -5.70
C ALA A 652 -22.12 -13.88 -4.36
N ASN A 653 -21.50 -12.70 -4.41
CA ASN A 653 -21.42 -11.79 -3.27
C ASN A 653 -21.53 -10.34 -3.78
N GLU A 654 -22.45 -9.58 -3.20
CA GLU A 654 -22.68 -8.17 -3.58
C GLU A 654 -21.91 -7.19 -2.70
N ASN A 655 -21.32 -7.66 -1.60
CA ASN A 655 -20.67 -6.83 -0.59
C ASN A 655 -19.42 -7.50 -0.01
N LEU A 656 -18.47 -7.86 -0.89
CA LEU A 656 -17.15 -8.31 -0.44
C LEU A 656 -16.51 -7.23 0.44
N ALA A 657 -15.82 -7.61 1.48
CA ALA A 657 -15.13 -6.64 2.34
C ALA A 657 -13.93 -6.00 1.62
N LYS A 658 -13.62 -4.75 1.98
CA LYS A 658 -12.35 -4.13 1.59
C LYS A 658 -11.18 -4.83 2.29
N GLY A 659 -10.03 -4.79 1.66
CA GLY A 659 -8.79 -5.21 2.29
C GLY A 659 -8.10 -6.38 1.61
N GLN A 660 -7.12 -6.93 2.30
CA GLN A 660 -6.14 -7.88 1.76
C GLN A 660 -6.33 -9.31 2.29
N SER A 661 -7.43 -9.58 2.95
CA SER A 661 -7.80 -10.95 3.28
C SER A 661 -8.47 -11.63 2.08
N ILE A 662 -8.33 -12.94 1.99
CA ILE A 662 -9.02 -13.75 0.98
C ILE A 662 -10.52 -13.68 1.27
N GLN A 663 -11.27 -13.16 0.32
CA GLN A 663 -12.74 -13.08 0.42
C GLN A 663 -13.34 -14.33 -0.19
N TRP A 664 -13.76 -15.26 0.64
CA TRP A 664 -14.37 -16.51 0.21
C TRP A 664 -15.85 -16.35 -0.10
N CYS A 665 -16.26 -16.87 -1.24
CA CYS A 665 -17.66 -17.00 -1.66
C CYS A 665 -18.02 -18.47 -1.71
N ALA A 666 -18.79 -18.93 -0.74
CA ALA A 666 -19.18 -20.33 -0.62
C ALA A 666 -20.31 -20.68 -1.60
N VAL A 667 -20.27 -21.90 -2.09
CA VAL A 667 -21.37 -22.52 -2.82
C VAL A 667 -22.44 -22.96 -1.83
N SER A 668 -23.70 -22.91 -2.24
CA SER A 668 -24.81 -23.33 -1.37
C SER A 668 -24.75 -24.84 -1.07
N GLU A 669 -25.21 -25.22 0.13
CA GLU A 669 -25.26 -26.60 0.56
C GLU A 669 -26.03 -27.49 -0.43
N ASP A 670 -27.17 -27.02 -0.92
CA ASP A 670 -27.96 -27.74 -1.92
C ASP A 670 -27.16 -28.06 -3.19
N GLN A 671 -26.36 -27.12 -3.67
CA GLN A 671 -25.51 -27.37 -4.83
C GLN A 671 -24.39 -28.34 -4.54
N LEU A 672 -23.80 -28.27 -3.34
CA LEU A 672 -22.76 -29.21 -2.92
C LEU A 672 -23.31 -30.63 -2.82
N LEU A 673 -24.48 -30.81 -2.19
CA LEU A 673 -25.13 -32.11 -2.06
C LEU A 673 -25.48 -32.76 -3.38
N ASN A 674 -25.86 -31.99 -4.36
CA ASN A 674 -26.28 -32.44 -5.68
C ASN A 674 -25.16 -32.41 -6.72
N HIS A 675 -23.92 -32.11 -6.33
CA HIS A 675 -22.80 -31.87 -7.23
C HIS A 675 -23.11 -30.80 -8.31
N GLY A 676 -23.98 -29.83 -7.95
CA GLY A 676 -24.42 -28.79 -8.88
C GLY A 676 -23.38 -27.70 -9.15
N SER A 677 -22.25 -27.75 -8.45
CA SER A 677 -21.09 -26.87 -8.62
C SER A 677 -19.94 -27.52 -9.41
N LYS A 678 -20.20 -28.68 -10.03
CA LYS A 678 -19.19 -29.39 -10.75
C LYS A 678 -18.88 -28.76 -12.11
N GLY A 679 -17.60 -28.59 -12.40
CA GLY A 679 -17.16 -28.11 -13.69
C GLY A 679 -15.64 -28.00 -13.80
N ARG A 680 -15.16 -28.03 -15.05
CA ARG A 680 -13.76 -27.81 -15.38
C ARG A 680 -13.42 -26.33 -15.55
N PHE A 681 -14.37 -25.56 -16.06
CA PHE A 681 -14.17 -24.14 -16.34
C PHE A 681 -14.83 -23.32 -15.26
N LEU A 682 -14.08 -22.35 -14.73
CA LEU A 682 -14.55 -21.36 -13.75
C LEU A 682 -14.66 -20.01 -14.44
N LYS A 683 -15.85 -19.41 -14.41
CA LYS A 683 -16.07 -18.05 -14.86
C LYS A 683 -16.33 -17.13 -13.68
N ILE A 684 -15.64 -16.00 -13.65
CA ILE A 684 -15.72 -14.97 -12.63
C ILE A 684 -16.22 -13.71 -13.29
N ARG A 685 -17.32 -13.15 -12.80
CA ARG A 685 -17.85 -11.86 -13.23
C ARG A 685 -17.71 -10.84 -12.13
N LEU A 686 -16.88 -9.83 -12.33
CA LEU A 686 -16.71 -8.70 -11.43
C LEU A 686 -17.71 -7.62 -11.81
N LEU A 687 -18.59 -7.26 -10.88
CA LEU A 687 -19.77 -6.42 -11.16
C LEU A 687 -19.65 -5.00 -10.58
N GLY A 688 -18.77 -4.78 -9.64
CA GLY A 688 -18.62 -3.46 -9.01
C GLY A 688 -17.41 -3.35 -8.12
N THR A 689 -16.94 -2.11 -7.94
CA THR A 689 -15.88 -1.73 -7.01
C THR A 689 -16.42 -0.82 -5.92
N TYR A 690 -15.61 -0.53 -4.90
CA TYR A 690 -15.98 0.39 -3.84
C TYR A 690 -16.05 1.86 -4.29
N ASP A 691 -15.28 2.22 -5.29
CA ASP A 691 -15.45 3.52 -5.91
C ASP A 691 -16.52 3.45 -7.00
N GLY A 692 -17.65 4.04 -6.69
CA GLY A 692 -18.77 4.11 -7.60
C GLY A 692 -18.49 4.76 -8.95
N SER A 693 -17.40 5.45 -9.14
CA SER A 693 -16.99 6.16 -10.36
C SER A 693 -15.91 5.44 -11.16
N ILE A 694 -15.25 4.44 -10.58
CA ILE A 694 -14.11 3.74 -11.18
C ILE A 694 -14.55 2.39 -11.75
N THR A 695 -14.06 2.10 -12.95
CA THR A 695 -14.24 0.81 -13.64
C THR A 695 -13.00 -0.09 -13.52
N LEU A 696 -12.04 0.30 -12.70
CA LEU A 696 -10.80 -0.42 -12.51
C LEU A 696 -10.95 -1.47 -11.41
N TYR A 697 -10.73 -2.73 -11.74
CA TYR A 697 -10.61 -3.83 -10.78
C TYR A 697 -9.14 -4.20 -10.59
N SER A 698 -8.78 -4.58 -9.38
CA SER A 698 -7.45 -5.11 -9.07
C SER A 698 -7.54 -6.32 -8.15
N LEU A 699 -6.95 -7.41 -8.57
CA LEU A 699 -6.88 -8.65 -7.82
C LEU A 699 -5.44 -9.16 -7.81
N SER A 700 -5.02 -9.76 -6.71
CA SER A 700 -3.74 -10.47 -6.61
C SER A 700 -3.89 -11.92 -7.00
N GLU A 701 -4.85 -12.61 -6.40
CA GLU A 701 -4.97 -14.06 -6.53
C GLU A 701 -6.43 -14.53 -6.53
N ILE A 702 -6.64 -15.67 -7.11
CA ILE A 702 -7.89 -16.41 -7.09
C ILE A 702 -7.61 -17.79 -6.49
N TYR A 703 -8.41 -18.16 -5.53
CA TYR A 703 -8.32 -19.45 -4.85
C TYR A 703 -9.59 -20.25 -5.08
N VAL A 704 -9.46 -21.56 -5.14
CA VAL A 704 -10.62 -22.47 -5.31
C VAL A 704 -10.51 -23.59 -4.30
N LYS A 705 -11.61 -23.86 -3.59
CA LYS A 705 -11.77 -25.07 -2.78
C LYS A 705 -12.66 -26.06 -3.53
N GLU A 706 -12.24 -27.32 -3.55
CA GLU A 706 -13.06 -28.41 -4.03
C GLU A 706 -13.76 -29.13 -2.88
N LEU A 707 -14.96 -29.60 -3.12
CA LEU A 707 -15.62 -30.57 -2.28
C LEU A 707 -14.99 -31.96 -2.55
N THR A 708 -14.40 -32.55 -1.51
CA THR A 708 -13.73 -33.86 -1.65
C THR A 708 -14.56 -35.02 -1.11
N LYS A 709 -15.46 -34.71 -0.16
CA LYS A 709 -16.29 -35.74 0.44
C LYS A 709 -17.55 -35.12 1.03
N ILE A 710 -18.64 -35.88 0.91
CA ILE A 710 -19.88 -35.64 1.62
C ILE A 710 -20.01 -36.75 2.67
N ASN A 711 -20.07 -36.38 3.93
CA ASN A 711 -20.32 -37.28 5.06
C ASN A 711 -21.84 -37.31 5.29
N TYR A 712 -22.50 -38.42 4.99
CA TYR A 712 -23.94 -38.59 5.14
C TYR A 712 -24.31 -39.15 6.51
#